data_a50d5c0d4d6159a6de10a92020ba307d
#
_entry.id   a50d5c0d4d6159a6de10a92020ba307d
#
_cell.length_a   1.000
_cell.length_b   1.000
_cell.length_c   1.000
_cell.angle_alpha   90.00
_cell.angle_beta   90.00
_cell.angle_gamma   90.00
#
_symmetry.space_group_name_H-M   'P 1'
#
loop_
_entity.id
_entity.type
_entity.pdbx_description
1 polymer ?
#
loop_
_entity_poly.entity_id
_entity_poly.type
_entity_poly.pdbx_seq_one_letter_code
_entity_poly.pdbx_strand_id
1 'polypeptide(L)'
;MPVERWSTAQVLAVAPDPAAARAARSVSGAAKWSASGLTGEVLWGLCKGSGKNPYQVCVDLSGPAYRCSCPSRKFPCKHALGLLLLWAESGAGDAEAPDWVVEWQAGRATRAARPPAGSGPADPAAAAKRAGQRATRVAAGLDELRRWLDDQVDQGLAGAEQAGPAPFEAVAARLVDAQAPAVAGTVRRVGRTTGIGAHWADRLLGELGLIRLLVTAHDRLDALPDDLAATVRSRVGYPVTTEEVLATPPLRDRWQVLGQVDSADDKVTTRRIWLRGAESGRFALVLAFAAPGQTFPADLVPGTEIDADLCFYPGALPLRALVATRHGAPVPMAAPTGAVDVRTALAAYSAGLAADPWRESVPVLLAGVVPTREGRLVDQAGDALPLAAGHDQPWWLLAGAGGQPVDLAAELGPAGLRPLAAWSQGCHLLAPAGSPAGADGHPAELPTELLSAALVGTARRPWDGAMAVGGRPLGAGGDGAAGVLEAAAVALTYRRAGATPADGSGRVPAAPAESRPPLPAPATVRLRTLLTDGGAPGGSQVQQELLTEWLRLADRHGGLVPADTLPALLDVGRRHRSLRPLLSRLGGRRGRWLAGLRSEWGYLFDEALDLAGPAGQVGGDDWTTGTTGERVAYLTRLRARDADAARELLAGGFAAESAPDRARFVETLEVGLCAADDAFLDGVLDDRRKEVRQAAVALLRQLPDSGLRRRMTARATAAVRLDASGGLTVDPPRECDPAMRRDGVDPQPPRGTGVAAWLLEQVLAGTPLATWTTAFARTPAEVVALATADDWGPALHRGWARAAVEERAGDWADALAAAVGPAGRQSRNTLPETLRWQLYEVLPAERLGSLVADALRTDPGRANRLLGMLTQDWSPELSGAVVDAVDVWARAEGRNSWYLAELCRIAGTAATPALADRVHHLTDELARDGVDPSRVRAVGQLAAVLAFRSEIHKEFR
;
A
#
# COMPACT_ATOMS: atom_id res chain seq x y z
N MET A 1 -37.79 1.48 16.36
CA MET A 1 -37.33 2.14 15.13
C MET A 1 -36.57 1.11 14.33
N PRO A 2 -36.67 1.02 12.99
CA PRO A 2 -35.85 0.10 12.23
C PRO A 2 -34.39 0.49 12.42
N VAL A 3 -33.55 -0.49 12.74
CA VAL A 3 -32.09 -0.30 12.90
C VAL A 3 -31.49 0.12 11.55
N GLU A 4 -30.87 1.28 11.49
CA GLU A 4 -30.27 1.80 10.27
C GLU A 4 -29.05 0.93 9.89
N ARG A 5 -29.01 0.51 8.61
CA ARG A 5 -27.99 -0.42 8.13
C ARG A 5 -26.62 0.23 8.05
N TRP A 6 -25.61 -0.46 8.56
CA TRP A 6 -24.23 -0.07 8.37
C TRP A 6 -23.83 -0.24 6.90
N SER A 7 -22.93 0.63 6.43
CA SER A 7 -22.28 0.44 5.15
C SER A 7 -21.26 -0.72 5.23
N THR A 8 -20.99 -1.35 4.09
CA THR A 8 -19.93 -2.37 3.98
C THR A 8 -18.58 -1.83 4.49
N ALA A 9 -18.28 -0.54 4.26
CA ALA A 9 -17.06 0.10 4.76
C ALA A 9 -17.03 0.14 6.29
N GLN A 10 -18.13 0.47 6.94
CA GLN A 10 -18.25 0.47 8.40
C GLN A 10 -18.11 -0.93 8.99
N VAL A 11 -18.73 -1.95 8.38
CA VAL A 11 -18.56 -3.35 8.79
C VAL A 11 -17.09 -3.79 8.67
N LEU A 12 -16.38 -3.39 7.63
CA LEU A 12 -14.98 -3.76 7.44
C LEU A 12 -14.05 -2.98 8.37
N ALA A 13 -14.41 -1.78 8.79
CA ALA A 13 -13.67 -1.02 9.79
C ALA A 13 -13.63 -1.69 11.17
N VAL A 14 -14.61 -2.55 11.50
CA VAL A 14 -14.63 -3.33 12.74
C VAL A 14 -13.90 -4.67 12.63
N ALA A 15 -13.36 -5.01 11.46
CA ALA A 15 -12.57 -6.24 11.30
C ALA A 15 -11.25 -6.15 12.08
N PRO A 16 -10.88 -7.19 12.83
CA PRO A 16 -9.69 -7.19 13.67
C PRO A 16 -8.38 -7.07 12.86
N ASP A 17 -8.38 -7.56 11.65
CA ASP A 17 -7.26 -7.47 10.72
C ASP A 17 -7.75 -7.70 9.27
N PRO A 18 -6.92 -7.38 8.27
CA PRO A 18 -7.27 -7.59 6.86
C PRO A 18 -7.56 -9.07 6.51
N ALA A 19 -6.97 -10.02 7.22
CA ALA A 19 -7.24 -11.45 7.01
C ALA A 19 -8.65 -11.84 7.49
N ALA A 20 -9.09 -11.30 8.63
CA ALA A 20 -10.45 -11.51 9.13
C ALA A 20 -11.49 -10.86 8.21
N ALA A 21 -11.22 -9.64 7.70
CA ALA A 21 -12.06 -8.98 6.72
C ALA A 21 -12.22 -9.80 5.43
N ARG A 22 -11.13 -10.38 4.93
CA ARG A 22 -11.16 -11.29 3.77
C ARG A 22 -11.96 -12.56 4.04
N ALA A 23 -11.68 -13.20 5.18
CA ALA A 23 -12.38 -14.41 5.56
C ALA A 23 -13.89 -14.20 5.78
N ALA A 24 -14.29 -13.00 6.24
CA ALA A 24 -15.69 -12.63 6.40
C ALA A 24 -16.45 -12.59 5.07
N ARG A 25 -15.82 -12.04 4.04
CA ARG A 25 -16.42 -11.98 2.70
C ARG A 25 -16.65 -13.36 2.09
N SER A 26 -15.79 -14.35 2.38
CA SER A 26 -16.03 -15.72 1.90
C SER A 26 -17.26 -16.39 2.50
N VAL A 27 -17.84 -15.80 3.53
CA VAL A 27 -19.05 -16.28 4.21
C VAL A 27 -20.20 -15.26 4.24
N SER A 28 -20.07 -14.10 3.58
CA SER A 28 -21.13 -13.08 3.51
C SER A 28 -22.27 -13.44 2.55
N GLY A 29 -22.07 -14.32 1.57
CA GLY A 29 -23.11 -14.71 0.62
C GLY A 29 -24.25 -15.47 1.29
N ALA A 30 -25.51 -15.15 0.93
CA ALA A 30 -26.73 -15.75 1.50
C ALA A 30 -26.76 -17.29 1.46
N ALA A 31 -26.15 -17.91 0.45
CA ALA A 31 -26.08 -19.37 0.32
C ALA A 31 -25.26 -20.07 1.43
N LYS A 32 -24.40 -19.33 2.13
CA LYS A 32 -23.62 -19.83 3.28
C LYS A 32 -24.44 -19.87 4.58
N TRP A 33 -25.61 -19.25 4.61
CA TRP A 33 -26.47 -19.17 5.78
C TRP A 33 -27.70 -20.03 5.59
N SER A 34 -27.96 -20.93 6.53
CA SER A 34 -29.19 -21.77 6.52
C SER A 34 -30.37 -21.05 7.13
N ALA A 35 -30.11 -20.07 8.00
CA ALA A 35 -31.10 -19.15 8.55
C ALA A 35 -30.38 -17.87 8.97
N SER A 36 -31.06 -16.72 8.87
CA SER A 36 -30.61 -15.44 9.41
C SER A 36 -31.82 -14.54 9.64
N GLY A 37 -31.75 -13.69 10.66
CA GLY A 37 -32.81 -12.75 10.99
C GLY A 37 -32.32 -11.64 11.91
N LEU A 38 -33.17 -10.61 12.02
CA LEU A 38 -33.04 -9.53 12.97
C LEU A 38 -34.18 -9.61 14.00
N THR A 39 -33.82 -9.58 15.30
CA THR A 39 -34.80 -9.56 16.38
C THR A 39 -34.47 -8.39 17.30
N GLY A 40 -35.25 -7.31 17.22
CA GLY A 40 -34.89 -6.04 17.88
C GLY A 40 -33.55 -5.51 17.32
N GLU A 41 -32.56 -5.36 18.18
CA GLU A 41 -31.19 -4.90 17.81
C GLU A 41 -30.18 -6.05 17.71
N VAL A 42 -30.63 -7.31 17.72
CA VAL A 42 -29.76 -8.49 17.60
C VAL A 42 -29.92 -9.16 16.25
N LEU A 43 -28.83 -9.11 15.50
CA LEU A 43 -28.68 -9.83 14.24
C LEU A 43 -28.16 -11.24 14.54
N TRP A 44 -28.80 -12.28 13.99
CA TRP A 44 -28.43 -13.66 14.21
C TRP A 44 -28.43 -14.49 12.94
N GLY A 45 -27.68 -15.57 12.93
CA GLY A 45 -27.65 -16.48 11.78
C GLY A 45 -26.95 -17.80 12.05
N LEU A 46 -27.25 -18.79 11.23
CA LEU A 46 -26.67 -20.13 11.20
C LEU A 46 -25.78 -20.26 9.97
N CYS A 47 -24.47 -20.14 10.17
CA CYS A 47 -23.49 -20.24 9.09
C CYS A 47 -23.10 -21.70 8.83
N LYS A 48 -23.24 -22.16 7.58
CA LYS A 48 -22.77 -23.49 7.16
C LYS A 48 -21.25 -23.58 7.28
N GLY A 49 -20.76 -24.51 8.11
CA GLY A 49 -19.34 -24.80 8.30
C GLY A 49 -18.95 -26.16 7.68
N SER A 50 -17.72 -26.59 7.89
CA SER A 50 -17.24 -27.91 7.48
C SER A 50 -17.76 -29.09 8.31
N GLY A 51 -18.43 -28.80 9.46
CA GLY A 51 -19.01 -29.80 10.35
C GLY A 51 -20.49 -30.09 10.07
N LYS A 52 -21.01 -31.13 10.74
CA LYS A 52 -22.45 -31.50 10.63
C LYS A 52 -23.41 -30.38 11.13
N ASN A 53 -22.97 -29.59 12.12
CA ASN A 53 -23.79 -28.52 12.71
C ASN A 53 -23.33 -27.15 12.21
N PRO A 54 -24.26 -26.24 11.81
CA PRO A 54 -23.91 -24.90 11.43
C PRO A 54 -23.41 -24.09 12.64
N TYR A 55 -22.54 -23.11 12.40
CA TYR A 55 -22.09 -22.19 13.44
C TYR A 55 -23.22 -21.23 13.81
N GLN A 56 -23.51 -21.15 15.10
CA GLN A 56 -24.46 -20.19 15.69
C GLN A 56 -23.74 -18.85 15.83
N VAL A 57 -24.24 -17.82 15.16
CA VAL A 57 -23.64 -16.49 15.14
C VAL A 57 -24.67 -15.46 15.55
N CYS A 58 -24.37 -14.61 16.52
CA CYS A 58 -25.17 -13.42 16.79
C CYS A 58 -24.31 -12.19 17.04
N VAL A 59 -24.87 -11.04 16.70
CA VAL A 59 -24.28 -9.71 16.85
C VAL A 59 -25.34 -8.81 17.46
N ASP A 60 -25.01 -8.23 18.60
CA ASP A 60 -25.82 -7.20 19.23
C ASP A 60 -25.40 -5.84 18.65
N LEU A 61 -26.29 -5.20 17.94
CA LEU A 61 -26.03 -3.94 17.24
C LEU A 61 -26.14 -2.72 18.16
N SER A 62 -26.77 -2.85 19.34
CA SER A 62 -26.92 -1.77 20.33
C SER A 62 -25.58 -1.37 20.97
N GLY A 63 -24.68 -2.34 21.10
CA GLY A 63 -23.32 -2.12 21.51
C GLY A 63 -22.52 -3.29 20.98
N PRO A 64 -21.87 -3.18 19.79
CA PRO A 64 -21.48 -4.34 19.01
C PRO A 64 -20.78 -5.40 19.84
N ALA A 65 -21.53 -6.41 20.21
CA ALA A 65 -21.03 -7.58 20.88
C ALA A 65 -21.31 -8.80 20.04
N TYR A 66 -20.37 -9.70 20.02
CA TYR A 66 -20.35 -10.82 19.08
C TYR A 66 -20.33 -12.15 19.84
N ARG A 67 -21.11 -13.13 19.35
CA ARG A 67 -20.98 -14.54 19.74
C ARG A 67 -20.91 -15.40 18.50
N CYS A 68 -20.00 -16.34 18.47
CA CYS A 68 -19.97 -17.39 17.45
C CYS A 68 -19.51 -18.69 18.07
N SER A 69 -20.14 -19.80 17.70
CA SER A 69 -19.75 -21.14 18.16
C SER A 69 -18.51 -21.71 17.45
N CYS A 70 -17.85 -20.94 16.55
CA CYS A 70 -16.64 -21.39 15.88
C CYS A 70 -15.41 -21.35 16.80
N PRO A 71 -14.38 -22.18 16.54
CA PRO A 71 -13.16 -22.26 17.38
C PRO A 71 -12.20 -21.07 17.19
N SER A 72 -12.59 -20.01 16.51
CA SER A 72 -11.73 -18.84 16.27
C SER A 72 -11.42 -18.10 17.57
N ARG A 73 -10.16 -17.73 17.75
CA ARG A 73 -9.72 -16.83 18.85
C ARG A 73 -9.83 -15.35 18.50
N LYS A 74 -10.13 -15.00 17.21
CA LYS A 74 -10.29 -13.62 16.74
C LYS A 74 -11.75 -13.18 16.90
N PHE A 75 -11.98 -11.98 17.45
CA PHE A 75 -13.30 -11.38 17.58
C PHE A 75 -13.28 -9.92 17.08
N PRO A 76 -14.27 -9.51 16.25
CA PRO A 76 -15.27 -10.37 15.62
C PRO A 76 -14.64 -11.42 14.70
N CYS A 77 -15.12 -12.66 14.75
CA CYS A 77 -14.64 -13.71 13.85
C CYS A 77 -15.20 -13.51 12.42
N LYS A 78 -14.66 -14.26 11.45
CA LYS A 78 -15.14 -14.18 10.06
C LYS A 78 -16.65 -14.40 9.90
N HIS A 79 -17.26 -15.21 10.75
CA HIS A 79 -18.70 -15.48 10.67
C HIS A 79 -19.52 -14.30 11.22
N ALA A 80 -19.11 -13.67 12.31
CA ALA A 80 -19.76 -12.46 12.83
C ALA A 80 -19.66 -11.30 11.83
N LEU A 81 -18.48 -11.07 11.26
CA LEU A 81 -18.29 -10.08 10.19
C LEU A 81 -19.07 -10.45 8.92
N GLY A 82 -19.08 -11.74 8.54
CA GLY A 82 -19.84 -12.22 7.37
C GLY A 82 -21.35 -12.03 7.52
N LEU A 83 -21.88 -12.19 8.73
CA LEU A 83 -23.28 -11.92 9.04
C LEU A 83 -23.59 -10.41 8.95
N LEU A 84 -22.71 -9.57 9.46
CA LEU A 84 -22.83 -8.11 9.32
C LEU A 84 -22.76 -7.66 7.86
N LEU A 85 -21.85 -8.24 7.06
CA LEU A 85 -21.77 -7.95 5.62
C LEU A 85 -23.03 -8.38 4.88
N LEU A 86 -23.53 -9.59 5.16
CA LEU A 86 -24.82 -10.05 4.59
C LEU A 86 -25.95 -9.08 4.91
N TRP A 87 -26.04 -8.64 6.17
CA TRP A 87 -27.05 -7.68 6.59
C TRP A 87 -26.85 -6.30 5.94
N ALA A 88 -25.62 -5.81 5.83
CA ALA A 88 -25.31 -4.53 5.19
C ALA A 88 -25.67 -4.53 3.69
N GLU A 89 -25.43 -5.64 3.00
CA GLU A 89 -25.65 -5.76 1.54
C GLU A 89 -27.11 -6.11 1.18
N SER A 90 -27.68 -7.10 1.88
CA SER A 90 -28.98 -7.69 1.49
C SER A 90 -30.10 -7.38 2.47
N GLY A 91 -29.79 -6.90 3.68
CA GLY A 91 -30.73 -6.80 4.78
C GLY A 91 -30.99 -8.17 5.47
N ALA A 92 -31.49 -8.11 6.68
CA ALA A 92 -32.12 -9.27 7.35
C ALA A 92 -33.55 -8.93 7.64
N GLY A 93 -34.47 -9.85 7.33
CA GLY A 93 -35.84 -9.70 7.69
C GLY A 93 -36.06 -9.82 9.21
N ASP A 94 -37.10 -9.16 9.73
CA ASP A 94 -37.51 -9.39 11.11
C ASP A 94 -37.91 -10.87 11.27
N ALA A 95 -37.27 -11.54 12.23
CA ALA A 95 -37.50 -12.95 12.50
C ALA A 95 -37.42 -13.23 14.01
N GLU A 96 -38.22 -14.20 14.47
CA GLU A 96 -38.20 -14.62 15.88
C GLU A 96 -36.82 -15.19 16.26
N ALA A 97 -36.33 -14.75 17.43
CA ALA A 97 -35.02 -15.20 17.92
C ALA A 97 -35.04 -16.66 18.33
N PRO A 98 -34.12 -17.51 17.86
CA PRO A 98 -33.96 -18.85 18.38
C PRO A 98 -33.56 -18.84 19.89
N ASP A 99 -33.88 -19.91 20.61
CA ASP A 99 -33.64 -20.04 22.08
C ASP A 99 -32.20 -19.68 22.46
N TRP A 100 -31.20 -20.12 21.69
CA TRP A 100 -29.80 -19.84 21.96
C TRP A 100 -29.42 -18.35 21.84
N VAL A 101 -30.18 -17.54 21.08
CA VAL A 101 -30.04 -16.08 21.01
C VAL A 101 -30.65 -15.44 22.24
N VAL A 102 -31.87 -15.88 22.65
CA VAL A 102 -32.56 -15.41 23.84
C VAL A 102 -31.72 -15.69 25.09
N GLU A 103 -31.17 -16.91 25.23
CA GLU A 103 -30.27 -17.28 26.31
C GLU A 103 -29.00 -16.39 26.36
N TRP A 104 -28.42 -16.09 25.21
CA TRP A 104 -27.25 -15.22 25.15
C TRP A 104 -27.57 -13.79 25.58
N GLN A 105 -28.72 -13.23 25.14
CA GLN A 105 -29.18 -11.91 25.56
C GLN A 105 -29.43 -11.88 27.09
N ALA A 106 -30.13 -12.87 27.62
CA ALA A 106 -30.39 -12.98 29.05
C ALA A 106 -29.10 -13.10 29.85
N GLY A 107 -28.15 -13.91 29.38
CA GLY A 107 -26.83 -14.05 30.01
C GLY A 107 -25.99 -12.77 29.99
N ARG A 108 -26.17 -11.91 28.98
CA ARG A 108 -25.55 -10.57 28.91
C ARG A 108 -26.24 -9.61 29.89
N ALA A 109 -27.53 -9.55 29.89
CA ALA A 109 -28.31 -8.71 30.81
C ALA A 109 -27.97 -9.06 32.27
N THR A 110 -27.86 -10.35 32.60
CA THR A 110 -27.46 -10.81 33.96
C THR A 110 -26.01 -10.41 34.27
N ARG A 111 -25.09 -10.46 33.32
CA ARG A 111 -23.70 -10.00 33.49
C ARG A 111 -23.57 -8.49 33.61
N ALA A 112 -24.36 -7.74 32.83
CA ALA A 112 -24.41 -6.28 32.93
C ALA A 112 -25.05 -5.80 34.26
N ALA A 113 -26.04 -6.55 34.78
CA ALA A 113 -26.69 -6.28 36.06
C ALA A 113 -25.86 -6.78 37.28
N ARG A 114 -24.84 -7.62 37.03
CA ARG A 114 -23.95 -8.07 38.10
C ARG A 114 -23.00 -6.96 38.44
N PRO A 115 -22.98 -6.45 39.71
CA PRO A 115 -21.95 -5.53 40.11
C PRO A 115 -20.56 -6.14 39.78
N PRO A 116 -19.58 -5.36 39.30
CA PRO A 116 -18.23 -5.88 39.12
C PRO A 116 -17.86 -6.65 40.36
N ALA A 117 -17.33 -7.88 40.21
CA ALA A 117 -16.95 -8.73 41.31
C ALA A 117 -15.94 -7.93 42.13
N GLY A 118 -16.44 -7.26 43.15
CA GLY A 118 -15.65 -6.51 44.07
C GLY A 118 -14.70 -7.52 44.71
N SER A 119 -13.38 -7.29 44.59
CA SER A 119 -12.47 -7.71 45.61
C SER A 119 -13.16 -7.38 46.91
N GLY A 120 -13.43 -8.39 47.75
CA GLY A 120 -14.16 -8.21 49.01
C GLY A 120 -13.64 -7.00 49.78
N PRO A 121 -14.34 -6.45 50.77
CA PRO A 121 -14.09 -5.13 51.30
C PRO A 121 -12.59 -4.94 51.56
N ALA A 122 -11.97 -4.17 50.65
CA ALA A 122 -10.56 -3.85 50.79
C ALA A 122 -10.45 -3.08 52.06
N ASP A 123 -9.74 -3.63 53.07
CA ASP A 123 -9.47 -2.96 54.34
C ASP A 123 -9.03 -1.53 54.02
N PRO A 124 -9.85 -0.49 54.30
CA PRO A 124 -9.54 0.90 53.94
C PRO A 124 -8.22 1.36 54.54
N ALA A 125 -7.87 0.85 55.72
CA ALA A 125 -6.62 1.15 56.39
C ALA A 125 -5.42 0.53 55.65
N ALA A 126 -5.56 -0.70 55.14
CA ALA A 126 -4.53 -1.35 54.32
C ALA A 126 -4.37 -0.67 52.94
N ALA A 127 -5.47 -0.21 52.36
CA ALA A 127 -5.43 0.56 51.10
C ALA A 127 -4.74 1.92 51.30
N ALA A 128 -5.08 2.66 52.36
CA ALA A 128 -4.45 3.94 52.70
C ALA A 128 -2.94 3.75 53.00
N LYS A 129 -2.56 2.70 53.70
CA LYS A 129 -1.15 2.37 53.96
C LYS A 129 -0.38 2.09 52.67
N ARG A 130 -0.96 1.32 51.74
CA ARG A 130 -0.33 1.05 50.43
C ARG A 130 -0.22 2.33 49.59
N ALA A 131 -1.24 3.19 49.59
CA ALA A 131 -1.22 4.48 48.91
C ALA A 131 -0.14 5.40 49.48
N GLY A 132 -0.01 5.50 50.80
CA GLY A 132 1.05 6.26 51.49
C GLY A 132 2.45 5.73 51.14
N GLN A 133 2.65 4.41 51.19
CA GLN A 133 3.93 3.80 50.78
C GLN A 133 4.28 4.07 49.30
N ARG A 134 3.28 4.05 48.40
CA ARG A 134 3.47 4.43 47.02
C ARG A 134 3.87 5.89 46.90
N ALA A 135 3.15 6.81 47.56
CA ALA A 135 3.44 8.23 47.52
C ALA A 135 4.89 8.51 47.97
N THR A 136 5.36 7.87 49.02
CA THR A 136 6.74 7.99 49.50
C THR A 136 7.76 7.50 48.45
N ARG A 137 7.50 6.36 47.80
CA ARG A 137 8.40 5.82 46.76
C ARG A 137 8.44 6.72 45.53
N VAL A 138 7.27 7.18 45.07
CA VAL A 138 7.15 8.10 43.95
C VAL A 138 7.90 9.39 44.23
N ALA A 139 7.71 10.00 45.41
CA ALA A 139 8.41 11.21 45.81
C ALA A 139 9.94 11.02 45.78
N ALA A 140 10.45 9.91 46.35
CA ALA A 140 11.88 9.60 46.32
C ALA A 140 12.42 9.43 44.89
N GLY A 141 11.67 8.75 44.03
CA GLY A 141 12.05 8.60 42.61
C GLY A 141 12.05 9.91 41.81
N LEU A 142 11.09 10.79 42.11
CA LEU A 142 11.02 12.13 41.47
C LEU A 142 12.13 13.05 42.03
N ASP A 143 12.54 12.91 43.29
CA ASP A 143 13.70 13.61 43.84
C ASP A 143 15.01 13.19 43.16
N GLU A 144 15.16 11.89 42.86
CA GLU A 144 16.29 11.40 42.08
C GLU A 144 16.27 11.94 40.66
N LEU A 145 15.09 11.93 40.00
CA LEU A 145 14.91 12.51 38.67
C LEU A 145 15.28 13.99 38.64
N ARG A 146 14.86 14.78 39.64
CA ARG A 146 15.18 16.19 39.76
C ARG A 146 16.69 16.41 39.73
N ARG A 147 17.42 15.69 40.64
CA ARG A 147 18.87 15.77 40.66
C ARG A 147 19.53 15.40 39.35
N TRP A 148 19.05 14.32 38.72
CA TRP A 148 19.56 13.92 37.42
C TRP A 148 19.32 14.98 36.35
N LEU A 149 18.15 15.63 36.31
CA LEU A 149 17.85 16.71 35.35
C LEU A 149 18.76 17.93 35.58
N ASP A 150 18.96 18.31 36.84
CA ASP A 150 19.84 19.42 37.22
C ASP A 150 21.30 19.09 36.82
N ASP A 151 21.78 17.87 37.09
CA ASP A 151 23.12 17.39 36.70
C ASP A 151 23.32 17.41 35.17
N GLN A 152 22.31 17.01 34.36
CA GLN A 152 22.42 17.04 32.90
C GLN A 152 22.66 18.47 32.38
N VAL A 153 21.97 19.44 32.94
CA VAL A 153 22.11 20.85 32.52
C VAL A 153 23.38 21.46 33.10
N ASP A 154 23.80 21.11 34.31
CA ASP A 154 25.06 21.55 34.90
C ASP A 154 26.28 21.08 34.12
N GLN A 155 26.26 19.83 33.68
CA GLN A 155 27.36 19.26 32.88
C GLN A 155 27.33 19.70 31.41
N GLY A 156 26.16 20.03 30.88
CA GLY A 156 25.95 20.46 29.50
C GLY A 156 25.40 19.38 28.58
N LEU A 157 24.37 19.74 27.83
CA LEU A 157 23.64 18.84 26.93
C LEU A 157 24.32 18.55 25.58
N ALA A 158 25.46 19.20 25.29
CA ALA A 158 26.14 19.04 23.98
C ALA A 158 26.58 17.58 23.71
N GLY A 159 26.86 16.80 24.75
CA GLY A 159 27.20 15.36 24.65
C GLY A 159 26.02 14.40 24.54
N ALA A 160 24.78 14.88 24.69
CA ALA A 160 23.61 14.01 24.74
C ALA A 160 23.35 13.20 23.45
N GLU A 161 23.65 13.78 22.29
CA GLU A 161 23.54 13.11 20.99
C GLU A 161 24.44 11.87 20.93
N GLN A 162 25.70 12.01 21.38
CA GLN A 162 26.67 10.90 21.39
C GLN A 162 26.36 9.84 22.44
N ALA A 163 25.80 10.27 23.60
CA ALA A 163 25.40 9.35 24.67
C ALA A 163 24.18 8.51 24.27
N GLY A 164 23.36 9.00 23.35
CA GLY A 164 22.18 8.32 22.87
C GLY A 164 21.10 8.11 23.96
N PRO A 165 20.19 7.12 23.78
CA PRO A 165 19.07 6.89 24.69
C PRO A 165 19.45 6.20 26.02
N ALA A 166 20.64 5.62 26.14
CA ALA A 166 21.01 4.78 27.30
C ALA A 166 20.91 5.48 28.66
N PRO A 167 21.35 6.74 28.87
CA PRO A 167 21.17 7.43 30.13
C PRO A 167 19.71 7.62 30.52
N PHE A 168 18.86 7.90 29.56
CA PHE A 168 17.41 8.07 29.75
C PHE A 168 16.73 6.75 30.11
N GLU A 169 17.12 5.65 29.47
CA GLU A 169 16.59 4.30 29.80
C GLU A 169 16.96 3.89 31.22
N ALA A 170 18.17 4.19 31.69
CA ALA A 170 18.62 3.90 33.05
C ALA A 170 17.78 4.65 34.12
N VAL A 171 17.50 5.93 33.88
CA VAL A 171 16.65 6.75 34.77
C VAL A 171 15.20 6.25 34.74
N ALA A 172 14.70 5.97 33.55
CA ALA A 172 13.34 5.47 33.36
C ALA A 172 13.11 4.11 34.05
N ALA A 173 14.10 3.23 34.07
CA ALA A 173 14.02 1.97 34.80
C ALA A 173 13.82 2.21 36.31
N ARG A 174 14.61 3.11 36.94
CA ARG A 174 14.48 3.48 38.35
C ARG A 174 13.12 4.12 38.66
N LEU A 175 12.59 4.94 37.76
CA LEU A 175 11.25 5.53 37.90
C LEU A 175 10.13 4.48 37.88
N VAL A 176 10.28 3.41 37.08
CA VAL A 176 9.35 2.27 37.12
C VAL A 176 9.40 1.56 38.48
N ASP A 177 10.60 1.32 39.00
CA ASP A 177 10.80 0.72 40.33
C ASP A 177 10.23 1.62 41.43
N ALA A 178 10.33 2.93 41.29
CA ALA A 178 9.70 3.95 42.13
C ALA A 178 8.17 4.06 41.95
N GLN A 179 7.55 3.27 41.08
CA GLN A 179 6.11 3.27 40.81
C GLN A 179 5.59 4.55 40.11
N ALA A 180 6.42 5.20 39.30
CA ALA A 180 6.11 6.37 38.48
C ALA A 180 6.18 6.04 36.97
N PRO A 181 5.35 5.10 36.46
CA PRO A 181 5.52 4.56 35.10
C PRO A 181 5.22 5.55 33.97
N ALA A 182 4.34 6.52 34.19
CA ALA A 182 3.99 7.47 33.12
C ALA A 182 5.13 8.47 32.85
N VAL A 183 5.73 9.02 33.89
CA VAL A 183 6.91 9.89 33.75
C VAL A 183 8.12 9.09 33.23
N ALA A 184 8.28 7.82 33.63
CA ALA A 184 9.29 6.92 33.06
C ALA A 184 9.12 6.78 31.53
N GLY A 185 7.90 6.59 31.05
CA GLY A 185 7.57 6.56 29.61
C GLY A 185 7.94 7.86 28.89
N THR A 186 7.67 9.02 29.52
CA THR A 186 8.05 10.33 28.98
C THR A 186 9.56 10.48 28.87
N VAL A 187 10.33 10.09 29.91
CA VAL A 187 11.81 10.14 29.90
C VAL A 187 12.38 9.26 28.78
N ARG A 188 11.87 8.04 28.58
CA ARG A 188 12.28 7.15 27.47
C ARG A 188 12.02 7.77 26.11
N ARG A 189 10.84 8.36 25.92
CA ARG A 189 10.48 9.00 24.65
C ARG A 189 11.42 10.15 24.34
N VAL A 190 11.72 11.01 25.29
CA VAL A 190 12.68 12.12 25.13
C VAL A 190 14.07 11.58 24.72
N GLY A 191 14.55 10.54 25.38
CA GLY A 191 15.83 9.90 25.04
C GLY A 191 15.89 9.35 23.61
N ARG A 192 14.78 8.77 23.12
CA ARG A 192 14.71 8.23 21.74
C ARG A 192 14.71 9.31 20.66
N THR A 193 14.32 10.53 20.96
CA THR A 193 14.28 11.65 20.01
C THR A 193 15.51 12.54 20.08
N THR A 194 16.43 12.29 21.01
CA THR A 194 17.70 13.03 21.15
C THR A 194 18.60 12.78 19.95
N GLY A 195 19.16 13.86 19.39
CA GLY A 195 20.03 13.80 18.19
C GLY A 195 19.27 13.68 16.85
N ILE A 196 17.93 13.64 16.83
CA ILE A 196 17.14 13.52 15.60
C ILE A 196 16.69 14.92 15.12
N GLY A 197 17.09 15.29 13.89
CA GLY A 197 16.71 16.55 13.23
C GLY A 197 17.51 17.77 13.71
N ALA A 198 17.44 18.89 12.96
CA ALA A 198 18.27 20.06 13.15
C ALA A 198 18.09 20.79 14.50
N HIS A 199 16.89 20.71 15.10
CA HIS A 199 16.53 21.41 16.34
C HIS A 199 16.38 20.46 17.54
N TRP A 200 17.13 19.35 17.56
CA TRP A 200 17.03 18.34 18.63
C TRP A 200 17.37 18.91 20.01
N ALA A 201 18.33 19.83 20.10
CA ALA A 201 18.79 20.41 21.35
C ALA A 201 17.71 21.32 22.00
N ASP A 202 17.02 22.13 21.18
CA ASP A 202 15.88 22.95 21.64
C ASP A 202 14.76 22.07 22.18
N ARG A 203 14.42 21.01 21.44
CA ARG A 203 13.40 20.05 21.88
C ARG A 203 13.80 19.35 23.15
N LEU A 204 15.03 18.87 23.22
CA LEU A 204 15.55 18.18 24.40
C LEU A 204 15.43 19.08 25.62
N LEU A 205 15.98 20.30 25.57
CA LEU A 205 15.95 21.24 26.69
C LEU A 205 14.50 21.56 27.11
N GLY A 206 13.63 21.83 26.15
CA GLY A 206 12.22 22.15 26.43
C GLY A 206 11.47 20.97 27.10
N GLU A 207 11.66 19.74 26.60
CA GLU A 207 11.05 18.53 27.19
C GLU A 207 11.62 18.22 28.59
N LEU A 208 12.94 18.40 28.81
CA LEU A 208 13.52 18.27 30.15
C LEU A 208 12.96 19.34 31.10
N GLY A 209 12.74 20.55 30.63
CA GLY A 209 12.06 21.61 31.36
C GLY A 209 10.64 21.25 31.77
N LEU A 210 9.85 20.66 30.85
CA LEU A 210 8.49 20.21 31.19
C LEU A 210 8.50 19.04 32.17
N ILE A 211 9.47 18.12 32.10
CA ILE A 211 9.63 17.06 33.09
C ILE A 211 9.98 17.68 34.46
N ARG A 212 10.87 18.70 34.49
CA ARG A 212 11.23 19.41 35.71
C ARG A 212 10.02 20.13 36.32
N LEU A 213 9.19 20.77 35.47
CA LEU A 213 7.92 21.38 35.89
C LEU A 213 6.97 20.36 36.52
N LEU A 214 6.88 19.13 35.95
CA LEU A 214 6.05 18.06 36.54
C LEU A 214 6.53 17.64 37.93
N VAL A 215 7.84 17.53 38.13
CA VAL A 215 8.43 17.23 39.44
C VAL A 215 8.10 18.34 40.45
N THR A 216 8.29 19.60 40.04
CA THR A 216 7.97 20.77 40.89
C THR A 216 6.47 20.84 41.21
N ALA A 217 5.61 20.56 40.26
CA ALA A 217 4.16 20.49 40.50
C ALA A 217 3.76 19.36 41.46
N HIS A 218 4.42 18.21 41.37
CA HIS A 218 4.18 17.10 42.32
C HIS A 218 4.56 17.46 43.76
N ASP A 219 5.66 18.19 43.95
CA ASP A 219 6.06 18.65 45.31
C ASP A 219 5.03 19.62 45.92
N ARG A 220 4.19 20.25 45.11
CA ARG A 220 3.20 21.24 45.53
C ARG A 220 1.76 20.74 45.38
N LEU A 221 1.53 19.41 45.29
CA LEU A 221 0.21 18.82 45.03
C LEU A 221 -0.89 19.37 45.96
N ASP A 222 -0.59 19.58 47.21
CA ASP A 222 -1.56 20.08 48.23
C ASP A 222 -1.90 21.58 48.08
N ALA A 223 -1.11 22.31 47.29
CA ALA A 223 -1.33 23.71 47.00
C ALA A 223 -1.97 23.94 45.62
N LEU A 224 -2.12 22.91 44.79
CA LEU A 224 -2.74 22.99 43.50
C LEU A 224 -4.26 22.82 43.58
N PRO A 225 -5.03 23.42 42.65
CA PRO A 225 -6.43 23.11 42.42
C PRO A 225 -6.62 21.59 42.18
N ASP A 226 -7.73 21.00 42.66
CA ASP A 226 -7.98 19.56 42.64
C ASP A 226 -7.86 18.94 41.22
N ASP A 227 -8.34 19.64 40.21
CA ASP A 227 -8.29 19.21 38.81
C ASP A 227 -6.85 19.20 38.26
N LEU A 228 -6.03 20.20 38.59
CA LEU A 228 -4.62 20.24 38.21
C LEU A 228 -3.82 19.20 39.02
N ALA A 229 -4.11 19.02 40.30
CA ALA A 229 -3.49 17.95 41.12
C ALA A 229 -3.80 16.56 40.53
N ALA A 230 -5.03 16.31 40.07
CA ALA A 230 -5.40 15.09 39.37
C ALA A 230 -4.62 14.91 38.06
N THR A 231 -4.41 15.99 37.29
CA THR A 231 -3.56 15.99 36.08
C THR A 231 -2.13 15.59 36.41
N VAL A 232 -1.50 16.23 37.42
CA VAL A 232 -0.14 15.90 37.86
C VAL A 232 -0.01 14.44 38.29
N ARG A 233 -0.95 13.95 39.12
CA ARG A 233 -0.97 12.51 39.54
C ARG A 233 -1.03 11.58 38.33
N SER A 234 -1.91 11.87 37.35
CA SER A 234 -2.04 11.09 36.10
C SER A 234 -0.75 11.11 35.29
N ARG A 235 -0.09 12.26 35.15
CA ARG A 235 1.17 12.42 34.38
C ARG A 235 2.35 11.73 35.05
N VAL A 236 2.37 11.61 36.37
CA VAL A 236 3.36 10.84 37.12
C VAL A 236 3.11 9.35 37.00
N GLY A 237 1.84 8.91 36.98
CA GLY A 237 1.46 7.51 36.78
C GLY A 237 0.73 6.91 37.97
N TYR A 238 0.08 7.73 38.80
CA TYR A 238 -0.86 7.21 39.81
C TYR A 238 -2.05 6.57 39.11
N PRO A 239 -2.43 5.35 39.48
CA PRO A 239 -3.56 4.68 38.88
C PRO A 239 -4.88 5.33 39.31
N VAL A 240 -5.79 5.44 38.36
CA VAL A 240 -7.21 5.72 38.57
C VAL A 240 -7.97 4.47 38.13
N THR A 241 -8.75 3.87 39.02
CA THR A 241 -9.46 2.64 38.68
C THR A 241 -10.67 2.90 37.79
N THR A 242 -11.10 1.87 37.04
CA THR A 242 -12.31 1.94 36.20
C THR A 242 -13.54 2.24 37.08
N GLU A 243 -13.62 1.68 38.27
CA GLU A 243 -14.71 1.88 39.22
C GLU A 243 -14.78 3.34 39.69
N GLU A 244 -13.63 3.96 39.99
CA GLU A 244 -13.58 5.38 40.34
C GLU A 244 -14.08 6.29 39.26
N VAL A 245 -13.70 5.99 38.00
CA VAL A 245 -14.15 6.79 36.82
C VAL A 245 -15.65 6.58 36.57
N LEU A 246 -16.14 5.35 36.63
CA LEU A 246 -17.56 5.06 36.41
C LEU A 246 -18.46 5.58 37.56
N ALA A 247 -17.87 5.91 38.71
CA ALA A 247 -18.60 6.57 39.79
C ALA A 247 -18.75 8.08 39.60
N THR A 248 -18.04 8.68 38.61
CA THR A 248 -18.23 10.12 38.27
C THR A 248 -19.56 10.35 37.56
N PRO A 249 -20.15 11.53 37.66
CA PRO A 249 -21.40 11.86 36.98
C PRO A 249 -21.24 11.63 35.47
N PRO A 250 -22.07 10.78 34.85
CA PRO A 250 -22.00 10.52 33.41
C PRO A 250 -22.52 11.72 32.62
N LEU A 251 -21.91 11.98 31.46
CA LEU A 251 -22.41 12.91 30.47
C LEU A 251 -23.04 12.13 29.32
N ARG A 252 -24.36 12.23 29.20
CA ARG A 252 -25.07 11.69 28.05
C ARG A 252 -25.06 12.68 26.91
N ASP A 253 -24.72 12.19 25.72
CA ASP A 253 -24.74 12.97 24.47
C ASP A 253 -24.85 12.02 23.27
N ARG A 254 -25.14 12.58 22.12
CA ARG A 254 -24.91 11.93 20.80
C ARG A 254 -23.45 12.12 20.42
N TRP A 255 -22.66 11.08 20.68
CA TRP A 255 -21.22 11.12 20.49
C TRP A 255 -20.82 10.78 19.06
N GLN A 256 -20.27 11.77 18.36
CA GLN A 256 -19.78 11.67 16.98
C GLN A 256 -18.38 11.04 16.98
N VAL A 257 -18.23 9.85 16.40
CA VAL A 257 -16.93 9.17 16.31
C VAL A 257 -16.13 9.77 15.16
N LEU A 258 -15.21 10.65 15.50
CA LEU A 258 -14.47 11.46 14.52
C LEU A 258 -13.37 10.69 13.81
N GLY A 259 -12.69 9.79 14.52
CA GLY A 259 -11.59 9.03 13.93
C GLY A 259 -10.81 8.23 14.94
N GLN A 260 -9.87 7.43 14.47
CA GLN A 260 -9.04 6.58 15.32
C GLN A 260 -7.58 6.58 14.85
N VAL A 261 -6.68 6.34 15.79
CA VAL A 261 -5.24 6.21 15.53
C VAL A 261 -4.69 5.03 16.32
N ASP A 262 -4.01 4.12 15.63
CA ASP A 262 -3.31 3.01 16.25
C ASP A 262 -1.83 3.36 16.43
N SER A 263 -1.27 3.06 17.59
CA SER A 263 0.15 3.17 17.88
C SER A 263 0.65 1.87 18.50
N ALA A 264 1.69 1.29 17.91
CA ALA A 264 2.30 0.07 18.42
C ALA A 264 3.53 0.41 19.27
N ASP A 265 3.61 -0.16 20.45
CA ASP A 265 4.81 -0.30 21.25
C ASP A 265 5.18 -1.80 21.31
N ASP A 266 6.43 -2.15 21.67
CA ASP A 266 6.96 -3.54 21.60
C ASP A 266 6.03 -4.62 22.16
N LYS A 267 5.18 -4.28 23.12
CA LYS A 267 4.33 -5.23 23.84
C LYS A 267 2.83 -5.01 23.73
N VAL A 268 2.39 -3.82 23.30
CA VAL A 268 0.97 -3.45 23.32
C VAL A 268 0.69 -2.49 22.19
N THR A 269 -0.36 -2.75 21.42
CA THR A 269 -0.91 -1.76 20.49
C THR A 269 -2.00 -0.98 21.19
N THR A 270 -1.93 0.34 21.13
CA THR A 270 -2.92 1.25 21.69
C THR A 270 -3.72 1.89 20.56
N ARG A 271 -5.04 1.79 20.64
CA ARG A 271 -5.97 2.51 19.77
C ARG A 271 -6.53 3.72 20.50
N ARG A 272 -6.37 4.90 19.93
CA ARG A 272 -6.98 6.15 20.38
C ARG A 272 -8.17 6.46 19.51
N ILE A 273 -9.35 6.62 20.09
CA ILE A 273 -10.59 6.92 19.38
C ILE A 273 -11.08 8.28 19.89
N TRP A 274 -11.23 9.22 18.95
CA TRP A 274 -11.73 10.55 19.26
C TRP A 274 -13.22 10.67 18.97
N LEU A 275 -13.94 11.18 19.97
CA LEU A 275 -15.37 11.48 19.89
C LEU A 275 -15.61 12.95 20.20
N ARG A 276 -16.74 13.47 19.70
CA ARG A 276 -17.26 14.79 20.05
C ARG A 276 -18.76 14.72 20.33
N GLY A 277 -19.19 15.29 21.44
CA GLY A 277 -20.61 15.40 21.76
C GLY A 277 -21.28 16.40 20.80
N ALA A 278 -22.36 16.00 20.16
CA ALA A 278 -23.09 16.84 19.20
C ALA A 278 -23.75 18.05 19.89
N GLU A 279 -24.23 17.87 21.14
CA GLU A 279 -24.91 18.90 21.92
C GLU A 279 -23.96 19.63 22.86
N SER A 280 -23.15 18.90 23.62
CA SER A 280 -22.20 19.48 24.57
C SER A 280 -20.97 20.14 23.91
N GLY A 281 -20.64 19.75 22.68
CA GLY A 281 -19.42 20.17 22.00
C GLY A 281 -18.12 19.61 22.61
N ARG A 282 -18.21 18.80 23.68
CA ARG A 282 -17.03 18.24 24.37
C ARG A 282 -16.36 17.17 23.55
N PHE A 283 -15.03 17.19 23.56
CA PHE A 283 -14.24 16.08 23.02
C PHE A 283 -14.01 15.00 24.08
N ALA A 284 -13.98 13.76 23.61
CA ALA A 284 -13.67 12.59 24.42
C ALA A 284 -12.66 11.68 23.73
N LEU A 285 -11.71 11.15 24.50
CA LEU A 285 -10.71 10.17 24.04
C LEU A 285 -10.97 8.83 24.72
N VAL A 286 -11.34 7.85 23.94
CA VAL A 286 -11.45 6.47 24.40
C VAL A 286 -10.20 5.70 23.98
N LEU A 287 -9.56 5.01 24.94
CA LEU A 287 -8.38 4.19 24.72
C LEU A 287 -8.74 2.71 24.76
N ALA A 288 -8.30 1.97 23.75
CA ALA A 288 -8.36 0.52 23.73
C ALA A 288 -6.94 -0.06 23.59
N PHE A 289 -6.68 -1.19 24.23
CA PHE A 289 -5.37 -1.83 24.27
C PHE A 289 -5.49 -3.26 23.77
N ALA A 290 -4.55 -3.68 22.93
CA ALA A 290 -4.46 -5.04 22.42
C ALA A 290 -3.03 -5.57 22.54
N ALA A 291 -2.85 -6.77 23.09
CA ALA A 291 -1.59 -7.48 23.03
C ALA A 291 -1.30 -7.95 21.60
N PRO A 292 -0.04 -8.24 21.24
CA PRO A 292 0.30 -8.77 19.92
C PRO A 292 -0.55 -9.98 19.54
N GLY A 293 -1.24 -9.91 18.41
CA GLY A 293 -2.16 -10.96 17.94
C GLY A 293 -3.57 -10.94 18.55
N GLN A 294 -3.86 -10.01 19.47
CA GLN A 294 -5.21 -9.72 19.90
C GLN A 294 -5.84 -8.59 19.09
N THR A 295 -7.16 -8.52 19.10
CA THR A 295 -7.94 -7.55 18.33
C THR A 295 -8.60 -6.54 19.24
N PHE A 296 -8.73 -5.30 18.76
CA PHE A 296 -9.44 -4.26 19.47
C PHE A 296 -10.95 -4.52 19.51
N PRO A 297 -11.66 -4.05 20.54
CA PRO A 297 -13.11 -3.91 20.49
C PRO A 297 -13.51 -3.06 19.29
N ALA A 298 -14.48 -3.54 18.52
CA ALA A 298 -14.90 -2.90 17.29
C ALA A 298 -16.26 -2.21 17.49
N ASP A 299 -16.35 -1.42 18.52
CA ASP A 299 -17.59 -0.87 19.06
C ASP A 299 -17.76 0.64 18.81
N LEU A 300 -16.67 1.34 18.43
CA LEU A 300 -16.68 2.75 18.07
C LEU A 300 -16.18 2.90 16.63
N VAL A 301 -17.10 3.07 15.69
CA VAL A 301 -16.80 3.11 14.26
C VAL A 301 -16.67 4.55 13.78
N PRO A 302 -15.52 4.98 13.22
CA PRO A 302 -15.39 6.32 12.65
C PRO A 302 -16.46 6.65 11.61
N GLY A 303 -17.03 7.86 11.67
CA GLY A 303 -18.11 8.30 10.78
C GLY A 303 -19.50 7.84 11.25
N THR A 304 -19.63 7.38 12.50
CA THR A 304 -20.92 7.11 13.14
C THR A 304 -21.17 8.02 14.34
N GLU A 305 -22.41 8.10 14.75
CA GLU A 305 -22.88 8.76 15.97
C GLU A 305 -23.49 7.71 16.91
N ILE A 306 -23.20 7.79 18.20
CA ILE A 306 -23.74 6.91 19.24
C ILE A 306 -24.40 7.73 20.34
N ASP A 307 -25.59 7.34 20.80
CA ASP A 307 -26.20 7.85 22.03
C ASP A 307 -25.62 7.07 23.23
N ALA A 308 -24.82 7.73 24.04
CA ALA A 308 -24.12 7.07 25.13
C ALA A 308 -23.82 8.00 26.31
N ASP A 309 -23.69 7.39 27.50
CA ASP A 309 -23.18 8.01 28.71
C ASP A 309 -21.66 7.82 28.79
N LEU A 310 -20.91 8.91 28.84
CA LEU A 310 -19.47 8.87 29.04
C LEU A 310 -19.06 9.40 30.41
N CYS A 311 -18.20 8.67 31.12
CA CYS A 311 -17.55 9.08 32.36
C CYS A 311 -16.12 9.50 32.09
N PHE A 312 -15.73 10.68 32.54
CA PHE A 312 -14.42 11.26 32.27
C PHE A 312 -13.43 11.02 33.40
N TYR A 313 -12.18 10.74 33.06
CA TYR A 313 -11.07 10.75 33.99
C TYR A 313 -10.86 12.16 34.55
N PRO A 314 -10.56 12.29 35.86
CA PRO A 314 -10.33 13.62 36.47
C PRO A 314 -9.07 14.29 35.90
N GLY A 315 -9.12 15.62 35.77
CA GLY A 315 -8.01 16.45 35.32
C GLY A 315 -8.46 17.82 34.88
N ALA A 316 -7.52 18.77 34.74
CA ALA A 316 -7.78 20.15 34.33
C ALA A 316 -8.27 20.24 32.84
N LEU A 317 -7.89 19.27 31.99
CA LEU A 317 -8.44 19.09 30.66
C LEU A 317 -8.94 17.64 30.54
N PRO A 318 -10.16 17.31 30.99
CA PRO A 318 -10.66 15.95 31.06
C PRO A 318 -11.13 15.47 29.67
N LEU A 319 -10.20 14.93 28.89
CA LEU A 319 -10.48 14.35 27.55
C LEU A 319 -10.64 12.83 27.58
N ARG A 320 -9.86 12.14 28.42
CA ARG A 320 -9.96 10.67 28.51
C ARG A 320 -11.27 10.26 29.14
N ALA A 321 -12.00 9.32 28.51
CA ALA A 321 -13.30 8.86 28.99
C ALA A 321 -13.48 7.35 28.82
N LEU A 322 -14.47 6.83 29.58
CA LEU A 322 -15.02 5.49 29.45
C LEU A 322 -16.47 5.59 28.99
N VAL A 323 -16.87 4.69 28.11
CA VAL A 323 -18.29 4.51 27.74
C VAL A 323 -18.95 3.71 28.87
N ALA A 324 -19.83 4.36 29.64
CA ALA A 324 -20.52 3.75 30.76
C ALA A 324 -21.76 2.99 30.28
N THR A 325 -22.63 3.64 29.51
CA THR A 325 -23.88 3.06 29.01
C THR A 325 -24.10 3.49 27.56
N ARG A 326 -24.67 2.61 26.75
CA ARG A 326 -25.13 2.91 25.37
C ARG A 326 -26.63 2.80 25.32
N HIS A 327 -27.26 3.72 24.60
CA HIS A 327 -28.70 3.85 24.51
C HIS A 327 -29.27 3.49 23.12
N GLY A 328 -28.45 2.91 22.23
CA GLY A 328 -28.87 2.49 20.90
C GLY A 328 -27.71 2.02 20.04
N ALA A 329 -28.02 1.58 18.83
CA ALA A 329 -27.04 1.21 17.82
C ALA A 329 -26.35 2.46 17.24
N PRO A 330 -25.05 2.37 16.82
CA PRO A 330 -24.41 3.44 16.07
C PRO A 330 -25.15 3.76 14.78
N VAL A 331 -25.32 5.05 14.47
CA VAL A 331 -25.97 5.55 13.27
C VAL A 331 -24.93 6.19 12.35
N PRO A 332 -24.97 5.98 11.02
CA PRO A 332 -24.10 6.70 10.10
C PRO A 332 -24.25 8.22 10.22
N MET A 333 -23.15 8.94 10.19
CA MET A 333 -23.10 10.40 10.28
C MET A 333 -22.72 11.00 8.92
N ALA A 334 -23.54 11.91 8.40
CA ALA A 334 -23.26 12.58 7.13
C ALA A 334 -22.11 13.58 7.24
N ALA A 335 -22.06 14.35 8.35
CA ALA A 335 -20.98 15.27 8.69
C ALA A 335 -21.01 15.56 10.20
N PRO A 336 -19.87 15.83 10.84
CA PRO A 336 -19.84 16.25 12.25
C PRO A 336 -20.35 17.68 12.40
N THR A 337 -20.88 18.00 13.60
CA THR A 337 -21.36 19.34 13.94
C THR A 337 -20.29 20.13 14.71
N GLY A 338 -20.36 21.47 14.66
CA GLY A 338 -19.54 22.35 15.48
C GLY A 338 -18.10 22.44 15.06
N ALA A 339 -17.82 22.33 13.78
CA ALA A 339 -16.53 22.67 13.21
C ALA A 339 -16.25 24.18 13.34
N VAL A 340 -14.98 24.53 13.54
CA VAL A 340 -14.50 25.88 13.81
C VAL A 340 -13.43 26.32 12.82
N ASP A 341 -13.16 27.64 12.75
CA ASP A 341 -12.05 28.18 11.96
C ASP A 341 -10.68 27.93 12.63
N VAL A 342 -9.62 28.25 11.88
CA VAL A 342 -8.23 28.05 12.31
C VAL A 342 -7.90 28.87 13.59
N ARG A 343 -8.37 30.12 13.70
CA ARG A 343 -8.10 30.95 14.86
C ARG A 343 -8.76 30.43 16.13
N THR A 344 -10.01 29.99 16.01
CA THR A 344 -10.75 29.36 17.11
C THR A 344 -10.08 28.05 17.56
N ALA A 345 -9.60 27.24 16.61
CA ALA A 345 -8.87 26.01 16.94
C ALA A 345 -7.54 26.30 17.67
N LEU A 346 -6.78 27.32 17.24
CA LEU A 346 -5.55 27.75 17.93
C LEU A 346 -5.84 28.30 19.32
N ALA A 347 -6.93 29.08 19.50
CA ALA A 347 -7.35 29.55 20.82
C ALA A 347 -7.69 28.38 21.77
N ALA A 348 -8.39 27.36 21.26
CA ALA A 348 -8.68 26.13 22.02
C ALA A 348 -7.40 25.33 22.36
N TYR A 349 -6.43 25.26 21.44
CA TYR A 349 -5.12 24.68 21.70
C TYR A 349 -4.37 25.42 22.81
N SER A 350 -4.31 26.75 22.72
CA SER A 350 -3.69 27.62 23.74
C SER A 350 -4.34 27.43 25.13
N ALA A 351 -5.68 27.43 25.19
CA ALA A 351 -6.42 27.18 26.42
C ALA A 351 -6.15 25.75 26.98
N GLY A 352 -6.04 24.75 26.10
CA GLY A 352 -5.69 23.39 26.47
C GLY A 352 -4.30 23.28 27.11
N LEU A 353 -3.30 23.98 26.56
CA LEU A 353 -1.94 24.04 27.11
C LEU A 353 -1.87 24.82 28.43
N ALA A 354 -2.70 25.86 28.60
CA ALA A 354 -2.80 26.58 29.86
C ALA A 354 -3.35 25.70 31.00
N ALA A 355 -4.28 24.79 30.69
CA ALA A 355 -4.84 23.83 31.65
C ALA A 355 -3.91 22.62 31.89
N ASP A 356 -3.22 22.13 30.84
CA ASP A 356 -2.34 20.94 30.90
C ASP A 356 -1.10 21.18 30.01
N PRO A 357 -0.01 21.79 30.53
CA PRO A 357 1.19 22.15 29.76
C PRO A 357 1.96 20.91 29.23
N TRP A 358 1.72 19.73 29.79
CA TRP A 358 2.32 18.47 29.35
C TRP A 358 1.54 17.81 28.21
N ARG A 359 0.49 18.47 27.69
CA ARG A 359 -0.33 17.94 26.59
C ARG A 359 0.44 18.02 25.27
N GLU A 360 0.51 16.88 24.56
CA GLU A 360 1.19 16.79 23.25
C GLU A 360 0.30 17.31 22.11
N SER A 361 -0.99 17.02 22.15
CA SER A 361 -1.95 17.45 21.15
C SER A 361 -3.35 17.62 21.71
N VAL A 362 -4.16 18.43 21.06
CA VAL A 362 -5.60 18.55 21.34
C VAL A 362 -6.40 18.16 20.10
N PRO A 363 -7.59 17.59 20.26
CA PRO A 363 -8.49 17.32 19.15
C PRO A 363 -9.06 18.64 18.63
N VAL A 364 -9.17 18.76 17.31
CA VAL A 364 -9.81 19.89 16.63
C VAL A 364 -10.72 19.37 15.52
N LEU A 365 -11.78 20.11 15.25
CA LEU A 365 -12.65 19.92 14.11
C LEU A 365 -12.70 21.23 13.33
N LEU A 366 -12.02 21.27 12.17
CA LEU A 366 -11.88 22.47 11.35
C LEU A 366 -12.99 22.54 10.31
N ALA A 367 -13.57 23.74 10.12
CA ALA A 367 -14.65 23.99 9.17
C ALA A 367 -14.10 24.42 7.81
N GLY A 368 -14.57 23.79 6.75
CA GLY A 368 -14.40 24.25 5.38
C GLY A 368 -12.96 24.53 4.95
N VAL A 369 -11.99 23.77 5.46
CA VAL A 369 -10.58 23.94 5.10
C VAL A 369 -10.24 23.33 3.76
N VAL A 370 -9.35 24.01 3.01
CA VAL A 370 -8.87 23.57 1.70
C VAL A 370 -7.41 23.13 1.84
N PRO A 371 -7.08 21.87 1.47
CA PRO A 371 -5.70 21.41 1.49
C PRO A 371 -4.89 22.07 0.36
N THR A 372 -3.64 22.46 0.65
CA THR A 372 -2.69 22.98 -0.33
C THR A 372 -1.67 21.92 -0.73
N ARG A 373 -0.97 22.15 -1.83
CA ARG A 373 0.11 21.27 -2.30
C ARG A 373 1.29 21.21 -1.32
N GLU A 374 1.53 22.32 -0.59
CA GLU A 374 2.63 22.48 0.35
C GLU A 374 2.34 21.89 1.73
N GLY A 375 1.28 21.08 1.88
CA GLY A 375 0.93 20.45 3.14
C GLY A 375 0.37 21.41 4.18
N ARG A 376 -0.43 22.38 3.77
CA ARG A 376 -1.19 23.28 4.65
C ARG A 376 -2.69 23.09 4.45
N LEU A 377 -3.44 23.45 5.46
CA LEU A 377 -4.90 23.53 5.43
C LEU A 377 -5.30 24.98 5.63
N VAL A 378 -6.02 25.55 4.67
CA VAL A 378 -6.39 26.97 4.62
C VAL A 378 -7.89 27.08 4.83
N ASP A 379 -8.33 27.87 5.81
CA ASP A 379 -9.74 28.17 6.05
C ASP A 379 -10.30 29.27 5.12
N GLN A 380 -11.57 29.61 5.30
CA GLN A 380 -12.23 30.61 4.48
C GLN A 380 -11.65 32.02 4.69
N ALA A 381 -11.12 32.34 5.88
CA ALA A 381 -10.50 33.59 6.19
C ALA A 381 -9.09 33.75 5.57
N GLY A 382 -8.51 32.68 5.07
CA GLY A 382 -7.15 32.64 4.54
C GLY A 382 -6.10 32.29 5.59
N ASP A 383 -6.50 31.96 6.80
CA ASP A 383 -5.62 31.45 7.84
C ASP A 383 -5.25 29.99 7.58
N ALA A 384 -3.97 29.62 7.76
CA ALA A 384 -3.47 28.31 7.45
C ALA A 384 -2.77 27.63 8.63
N LEU A 385 -2.92 26.29 8.72
CA LEU A 385 -2.15 25.43 9.61
C LEU A 385 -1.37 24.41 8.80
N PRO A 386 -0.09 24.14 9.17
CA PRO A 386 0.68 23.07 8.54
C PRO A 386 0.18 21.71 8.96
N LEU A 387 0.35 20.72 8.09
CA LEU A 387 0.25 19.33 8.46
C LEU A 387 1.53 18.87 9.18
N ALA A 388 1.40 17.97 10.14
CA ALA A 388 2.53 17.39 10.83
C ALA A 388 3.41 16.59 9.87
N ALA A 389 4.71 16.52 10.14
CA ALA A 389 5.67 15.72 9.39
C ALA A 389 5.20 14.25 9.24
N GLY A 390 5.37 13.67 8.05
CA GLY A 390 4.76 12.38 7.68
C GLY A 390 3.32 12.47 7.17
N HIS A 391 2.67 13.62 7.35
CA HIS A 391 1.37 13.97 6.78
C HIS A 391 1.44 15.22 5.88
N ASP A 392 2.64 15.77 5.69
CA ASP A 392 2.97 16.96 4.89
C ASP A 392 2.63 16.80 3.40
N GLN A 393 2.37 15.59 2.94
CA GLN A 393 1.89 15.29 1.60
C GLN A 393 0.43 14.79 1.62
N PRO A 394 -0.57 15.69 1.66
CA PRO A 394 -1.97 15.33 1.87
C PRO A 394 -2.66 14.86 0.58
N TRP A 395 -1.99 14.05 -0.22
CA TRP A 395 -2.50 13.64 -1.54
C TRP A 395 -3.84 12.93 -1.48
N TRP A 396 -4.09 12.09 -0.44
CA TRP A 396 -5.39 11.46 -0.24
C TRP A 396 -6.50 12.46 0.02
N LEU A 397 -6.19 13.52 0.78
CA LEU A 397 -7.13 14.59 1.11
C LEU A 397 -7.35 15.49 -0.10
N LEU A 398 -6.29 15.88 -0.82
CA LEU A 398 -6.38 16.60 -2.09
C LEU A 398 -7.20 15.83 -3.12
N ALA A 399 -6.93 14.54 -3.27
CA ALA A 399 -7.65 13.67 -4.20
C ALA A 399 -9.14 13.57 -3.83
N GLY A 400 -9.45 13.35 -2.57
CA GLY A 400 -10.83 13.25 -2.09
C GLY A 400 -11.58 14.56 -2.19
N ALA A 401 -10.99 15.66 -1.71
CA ALA A 401 -11.60 17.00 -1.73
C ALA A 401 -11.65 17.62 -3.14
N GLY A 402 -10.64 17.35 -3.98
CA GLY A 402 -10.54 17.98 -5.30
C GLY A 402 -10.40 19.48 -5.27
N GLY A 403 -9.71 20.01 -4.29
CA GLY A 403 -9.56 21.46 -4.10
C GLY A 403 -10.81 22.14 -3.55
N GLN A 404 -11.85 21.41 -3.17
CA GLN A 404 -13.04 21.93 -2.50
C GLN A 404 -12.84 21.97 -0.98
N PRO A 405 -13.57 22.84 -0.25
CA PRO A 405 -13.57 22.85 1.20
C PRO A 405 -14.04 21.54 1.81
N VAL A 406 -13.39 21.13 2.91
CA VAL A 406 -13.76 19.97 3.72
C VAL A 406 -13.83 20.33 5.20
N ASP A 407 -14.69 19.66 5.95
CA ASP A 407 -14.60 19.64 7.41
C ASP A 407 -13.61 18.57 7.82
N LEU A 408 -12.65 18.90 8.68
CA LEU A 408 -11.54 18.02 9.03
C LEU A 408 -11.45 17.80 10.54
N ALA A 409 -11.53 16.56 10.96
CA ALA A 409 -11.12 16.13 12.30
C ALA A 409 -9.61 15.84 12.33
N ALA A 410 -8.91 16.41 13.30
CA ALA A 410 -7.46 16.26 13.45
C ALA A 410 -7.01 16.36 14.91
N GLU A 411 -5.78 15.89 15.18
CA GLU A 411 -5.03 16.24 16.38
C GLU A 411 -4.11 17.44 16.06
N LEU A 412 -4.25 18.54 16.77
CA LEU A 412 -3.37 19.71 16.65
C LEU A 412 -2.30 19.64 17.72
N GLY A 413 -1.05 19.63 17.30
CA GLY A 413 0.13 19.60 18.17
C GLY A 413 1.21 20.58 17.70
N PRO A 414 2.39 20.57 18.36
CA PRO A 414 3.50 21.48 18.00
C PRO A 414 4.00 21.29 16.57
N ALA A 415 3.88 20.08 16.03
CA ALA A 415 4.29 19.75 14.67
C ALA A 415 3.26 20.12 13.60
N GLY A 416 2.09 20.64 13.98
CA GLY A 416 0.97 20.89 13.10
C GLY A 416 -0.19 19.92 13.29
N LEU A 417 -1.01 19.80 12.25
CA LEU A 417 -2.22 18.97 12.23
C LEU A 417 -1.90 17.52 11.83
N ARG A 418 -2.39 16.59 12.62
CA ARG A 418 -2.46 15.17 12.23
C ARG A 418 -3.91 14.85 11.84
N PRO A 419 -4.23 14.67 10.56
CA PRO A 419 -5.58 14.37 10.12
C PRO A 419 -6.06 13.02 10.63
N LEU A 420 -7.34 12.93 10.98
CA LEU A 420 -8.03 11.71 11.39
C LEU A 420 -9.04 11.30 10.34
N ALA A 421 -9.91 12.23 9.94
CA ALA A 421 -10.93 12.05 8.92
C ALA A 421 -11.38 13.40 8.37
N ALA A 422 -11.96 13.40 7.16
CA ALA A 422 -12.54 14.58 6.56
C ALA A 422 -13.92 14.26 5.96
N TRP A 423 -14.75 15.28 5.86
CA TRP A 423 -16.08 15.19 5.25
C TRP A 423 -16.17 16.20 4.11
N SER A 424 -16.52 15.72 2.92
CA SER A 424 -16.68 16.53 1.72
C SER A 424 -17.92 16.06 0.95
N GLN A 425 -18.87 16.97 0.72
CA GLN A 425 -20.06 16.68 -0.11
C GLN A 425 -20.82 15.41 0.28
N GLY A 426 -20.92 15.12 1.59
CA GLY A 426 -21.57 13.89 2.11
C GLY A 426 -20.71 12.63 2.04
N CYS A 427 -19.45 12.73 1.60
CA CYS A 427 -18.49 11.63 1.63
C CYS A 427 -17.58 11.72 2.85
N HIS A 428 -17.40 10.59 3.54
CA HIS A 428 -16.48 10.43 4.65
C HIS A 428 -15.15 9.87 4.13
N LEU A 429 -14.06 10.61 4.35
CA LEU A 429 -12.69 10.26 3.96
C LEU A 429 -11.89 9.92 5.22
N LEU A 430 -11.34 8.74 5.30
CA LEU A 430 -10.47 8.31 6.40
C LEU A 430 -9.01 8.54 6.07
N ALA A 431 -8.25 9.04 7.02
CA ALA A 431 -6.80 9.12 6.90
C ALA A 431 -6.20 7.71 6.74
N PRO A 432 -5.20 7.52 5.86
CA PRO A 432 -4.51 6.24 5.72
C PRO A 432 -3.92 5.78 7.05
N ALA A 433 -4.06 4.50 7.37
CA ALA A 433 -3.41 3.91 8.53
C ALA A 433 -1.88 3.87 8.30
N GLY A 434 -1.10 4.26 9.30
CA GLY A 434 0.33 3.91 9.35
C GLY A 434 1.36 4.97 8.98
N SER A 435 1.03 6.27 8.96
CA SER A 435 2.11 7.26 9.00
C SER A 435 2.58 7.45 10.45
N PRO A 436 3.81 7.02 10.81
CA PRO A 436 4.36 7.37 12.11
C PRO A 436 4.43 8.89 12.22
N ALA A 437 4.09 9.43 13.39
CA ALA A 437 4.33 10.84 13.67
C ALA A 437 5.85 11.08 13.52
N GLY A 438 6.26 11.78 12.48
CA GLY A 438 7.63 12.24 12.36
C GLY A 438 7.99 13.08 13.58
N ALA A 439 9.18 12.87 14.12
CA ALA A 439 9.68 13.62 15.28
C ALA A 439 10.02 15.09 14.95
N ASP A 440 9.89 15.48 13.68
CA ASP A 440 10.24 16.81 13.19
C ASP A 440 9.09 17.80 13.41
N GLY A 441 8.87 18.14 14.70
CA GLY A 441 8.03 19.26 15.05
C GLY A 441 8.65 20.59 14.58
N HIS A 442 7.80 21.59 14.35
CA HIS A 442 8.23 22.98 14.11
C HIS A 442 9.26 23.40 15.14
N PRO A 443 10.38 24.05 14.74
CA PRO A 443 11.42 24.40 15.68
C PRO A 443 10.85 25.32 16.76
N ALA A 444 10.76 24.81 17.98
CA ALA A 444 10.63 25.68 19.12
C ALA A 444 12.01 26.24 19.36
N GLU A 445 12.37 27.31 18.65
CA GLU A 445 13.62 28.03 18.93
C GLU A 445 13.52 28.65 20.31
N LEU A 446 14.10 28.00 21.28
CA LEU A 446 14.28 28.57 22.61
C LEU A 446 15.23 29.76 22.52
N PRO A 447 15.18 30.74 23.46
CA PRO A 447 16.11 31.88 23.46
C PRO A 447 17.57 31.37 23.38
N THR A 448 18.33 31.91 22.45
CA THR A 448 19.70 31.45 22.13
C THR A 448 20.61 31.42 23.37
N GLU A 449 20.45 32.37 24.27
CA GLU A 449 21.22 32.46 25.52
C GLU A 449 20.88 31.32 26.46
N LEU A 450 19.61 30.95 26.58
CA LEU A 450 19.12 29.84 27.38
C LEU A 450 19.65 28.50 26.82
N LEU A 451 19.51 28.27 25.52
CA LEU A 451 20.01 27.09 24.85
C LEU A 451 21.53 26.98 24.97
N SER A 452 22.25 28.09 24.82
CA SER A 452 23.70 28.09 24.95
C SER A 452 24.18 27.78 26.36
N ALA A 453 23.50 28.30 27.39
CA ALA A 453 23.81 27.94 28.77
C ALA A 453 23.58 26.47 29.05
N ALA A 454 22.48 25.89 28.52
CA ALA A 454 22.18 24.47 28.66
C ALA A 454 23.15 23.55 27.89
N LEU A 455 23.59 23.93 26.69
CA LEU A 455 24.50 23.13 25.90
C LEU A 455 25.93 23.11 26.47
N VAL A 456 26.42 24.26 26.95
CA VAL A 456 27.76 24.39 27.54
C VAL A 456 27.82 23.83 28.96
N GLY A 457 26.72 23.92 29.68
CA GLY A 457 26.56 23.57 31.08
C GLY A 457 26.66 24.77 32.01
N THR A 458 25.73 24.87 32.97
CA THR A 458 25.65 26.01 33.90
C THR A 458 26.85 26.11 34.84
N ALA A 459 27.56 25.01 35.09
CA ALA A 459 28.81 24.99 35.80
C ALA A 459 29.93 25.79 35.08
N ARG A 460 29.87 25.89 33.73
CA ARG A 460 30.85 26.60 32.89
C ARG A 460 30.33 27.95 32.41
N ARG A 461 29.05 28.02 32.12
CA ARG A 461 28.35 29.24 31.67
C ARG A 461 27.16 29.49 32.60
N PRO A 462 27.35 30.21 33.69
CA PRO A 462 26.30 30.52 34.65
C PRO A 462 25.10 31.20 33.98
N TRP A 463 23.91 30.85 34.45
CA TRP A 463 22.64 31.47 34.05
C TRP A 463 22.21 32.43 35.12
N ASP A 464 21.96 33.70 34.75
CA ASP A 464 21.61 34.80 35.69
C ASP A 464 20.10 34.95 35.92
N GLY A 465 19.30 34.07 35.34
CA GLY A 465 17.86 34.07 35.52
C GLY A 465 17.11 35.14 34.69
N ALA A 466 17.78 35.93 33.90
CA ALA A 466 17.14 36.97 33.10
C ALA A 466 16.57 36.41 31.79
N MET A 467 15.25 36.42 31.65
CA MET A 467 14.57 36.05 30.39
C MET A 467 13.35 36.94 30.16
N ALA A 468 13.12 37.32 28.89
CA ALA A 468 11.88 37.94 28.45
C ALA A 468 11.16 37.03 27.43
N VAL A 469 9.89 36.81 27.62
CA VAL A 469 9.04 36.10 26.68
C VAL A 469 7.89 37.00 26.29
N GLY A 470 7.71 37.23 24.98
CA GLY A 470 6.71 38.16 24.47
C GLY A 470 6.90 39.60 24.94
N GLY A 471 8.14 40.04 25.16
CA GLY A 471 8.46 41.38 25.65
C GLY A 471 8.21 41.59 27.15
N ARG A 472 7.76 40.56 27.88
CA ARG A 472 7.58 40.61 29.35
C ARG A 472 8.76 39.94 30.03
N PRO A 473 9.46 40.61 30.95
CA PRO A 473 10.46 39.98 31.75
C PRO A 473 9.79 38.90 32.63
N LEU A 474 10.25 37.66 32.49
CA LEU A 474 9.90 36.61 33.43
C LEU A 474 10.97 36.62 34.51
N GLY A 475 10.57 36.91 35.75
CA GLY A 475 11.42 36.64 36.89
C GLY A 475 11.69 35.14 36.90
N ALA A 476 12.91 34.73 36.54
CA ALA A 476 13.28 33.34 36.64
C ALA A 476 13.33 32.94 38.11
N GLY A 477 12.71 31.81 38.42
CA GLY A 477 12.56 31.35 39.80
C GLY A 477 13.82 30.81 40.44
N GLY A 478 15.00 30.79 39.75
CA GLY A 478 16.23 30.24 40.31
C GLY A 478 17.44 30.49 39.40
N ASP A 479 18.63 30.38 40.00
CA ASP A 479 19.92 30.41 39.33
C ASP A 479 20.34 29.02 38.87
N GLY A 480 21.27 28.92 37.95
CA GLY A 480 21.88 27.67 37.54
C GLY A 480 20.95 26.75 36.77
N ALA A 481 21.15 25.44 36.90
CA ALA A 481 20.46 24.41 36.13
C ALA A 481 18.94 24.40 36.35
N ALA A 482 18.50 24.57 37.60
CA ALA A 482 17.08 24.64 37.92
C ALA A 482 16.38 25.80 37.23
N GLY A 483 17.00 26.98 37.27
CA GLY A 483 16.48 28.18 36.57
C GLY A 483 16.43 28.03 35.07
N VAL A 484 17.43 27.39 34.44
CA VAL A 484 17.45 27.07 33.01
C VAL A 484 16.27 26.17 32.64
N LEU A 485 16.02 25.11 33.39
CA LEU A 485 14.92 24.15 33.13
C LEU A 485 13.55 24.78 33.33
N GLU A 486 13.37 25.62 34.34
CA GLU A 486 12.14 26.35 34.58
C GLU A 486 11.88 27.37 33.44
N ALA A 487 12.91 28.10 33.04
CA ALA A 487 12.84 29.06 31.93
C ALA A 487 12.51 28.35 30.61
N ALA A 488 13.10 27.16 30.37
CA ALA A 488 12.84 26.37 29.17
C ALA A 488 11.38 25.84 29.14
N ALA A 489 10.84 25.38 30.27
CA ALA A 489 9.45 24.96 30.38
C ALA A 489 8.48 26.10 30.05
N VAL A 490 8.72 27.29 30.61
CA VAL A 490 7.89 28.49 30.38
C VAL A 490 8.01 28.94 28.91
N ALA A 491 9.22 29.04 28.37
CA ALA A 491 9.46 29.46 26.99
C ALA A 491 8.79 28.51 25.98
N LEU A 492 8.94 27.19 26.18
CA LEU A 492 8.31 26.17 25.32
C LEU A 492 6.79 26.26 25.38
N THR A 493 6.20 26.32 26.57
CA THR A 493 4.73 26.42 26.76
C THR A 493 4.18 27.67 26.13
N TYR A 494 4.83 28.82 26.34
CA TYR A 494 4.44 30.12 25.77
C TYR A 494 4.46 30.08 24.24
N ARG A 495 5.52 29.52 23.65
CA ARG A 495 5.63 29.39 22.18
C ARG A 495 4.60 28.45 21.59
N ARG A 496 4.36 27.31 22.24
CA ARG A 496 3.31 26.38 21.82
C ARG A 496 1.92 27.03 21.88
N ALA A 497 1.63 27.75 22.97
CA ALA A 497 0.35 28.43 23.15
C ALA A 497 0.20 29.67 22.26
N GLY A 498 1.30 30.34 21.93
CA GLY A 498 1.34 31.52 21.07
C GLY A 498 1.40 31.21 19.57
N ALA A 499 1.10 29.99 19.16
CA ALA A 499 1.07 29.63 17.74
C ALA A 499 0.08 30.52 16.97
N THR A 500 0.53 31.09 15.85
CA THR A 500 -0.28 31.95 14.98
C THR A 500 -0.53 31.25 13.64
N PRO A 501 -1.66 31.53 12.96
CA PRO A 501 -1.88 30.99 11.65
C PRO A 501 -0.81 31.48 10.66
N ALA A 502 -0.43 30.57 9.74
CA ALA A 502 0.39 30.93 8.60
C ALA A 502 -0.47 31.61 7.51
N ASP A 503 0.17 32.28 6.56
CA ASP A 503 -0.51 32.78 5.36
C ASP A 503 -1.04 31.62 4.49
N GLY A 504 -2.30 31.76 4.08
CA GLY A 504 -3.05 30.79 3.28
C GLY A 504 -2.81 30.87 1.77
N SER A 505 -1.63 31.31 1.32
CA SER A 505 -1.24 31.20 -0.09
C SER A 505 -1.11 29.74 -0.53
N GLY A 506 -1.28 29.48 -1.82
CA GLY A 506 -1.08 28.13 -2.39
C GLY A 506 -2.35 27.28 -2.53
N ARG A 507 -3.55 27.87 -2.47
CA ARG A 507 -4.78 27.16 -2.82
C ARG A 507 -4.72 26.63 -4.25
N VAL A 508 -5.04 25.35 -4.42
CA VAL A 508 -5.11 24.73 -5.74
C VAL A 508 -6.46 25.00 -6.39
N PRO A 509 -6.53 25.21 -7.73
CA PRO A 509 -7.81 25.32 -8.42
C PRO A 509 -8.67 24.06 -8.21
N ALA A 510 -9.97 24.22 -8.17
CA ALA A 510 -10.89 23.11 -8.05
C ALA A 510 -10.72 22.12 -9.22
N ALA A 511 -10.75 20.85 -8.93
CA ALA A 511 -10.69 19.79 -9.94
C ALA A 511 -11.95 19.85 -10.82
N PRO A 512 -11.83 19.60 -12.14
CA PRO A 512 -12.99 19.52 -13.03
C PRO A 512 -13.95 18.40 -12.59
N ALA A 513 -15.23 18.64 -12.76
CA ALA A 513 -16.26 17.64 -12.46
C ALA A 513 -16.10 16.38 -13.33
N GLU A 514 -16.27 15.22 -12.74
CA GLU A 514 -16.25 13.93 -13.45
C GLU A 514 -17.54 13.71 -14.23
N SER A 515 -17.44 13.07 -15.39
CA SER A 515 -18.58 12.77 -16.25
C SER A 515 -18.99 11.30 -16.22
N ARG A 516 -18.15 10.42 -15.68
CA ARG A 516 -18.41 8.99 -15.57
C ARG A 516 -18.85 8.62 -14.15
N PRO A 517 -19.68 7.57 -13.98
CA PRO A 517 -20.14 7.13 -12.67
C PRO A 517 -18.98 6.52 -11.86
N PRO A 518 -19.12 6.48 -10.52
CA PRO A 518 -18.21 5.72 -9.69
C PRO A 518 -18.39 4.22 -9.92
N LEU A 519 -17.34 3.44 -9.61
CA LEU A 519 -17.41 1.98 -9.58
C LEU A 519 -18.32 1.48 -8.45
N PRO A 520 -18.84 0.24 -8.55
CA PRO A 520 -19.67 -0.37 -7.52
C PRO A 520 -19.01 -0.34 -6.14
N ALA A 521 -19.76 -0.11 -5.08
CA ALA A 521 -19.24 -0.01 -3.72
C ALA A 521 -18.44 -1.26 -3.28
N PRO A 522 -18.86 -2.51 -3.55
CA PRO A 522 -18.06 -3.70 -3.23
C PRO A 522 -16.70 -3.70 -3.92
N ALA A 523 -16.66 -3.33 -5.21
CA ALA A 523 -15.41 -3.26 -5.97
C ALA A 523 -14.45 -2.19 -5.41
N THR A 524 -14.97 -1.04 -4.97
CA THR A 524 -14.15 0.02 -4.37
C THR A 524 -13.55 -0.40 -3.03
N VAL A 525 -14.28 -1.17 -2.22
CA VAL A 525 -13.76 -1.74 -0.97
C VAL A 525 -12.67 -2.77 -1.27
N ARG A 526 -12.85 -3.59 -2.31
CA ARG A 526 -11.83 -4.54 -2.77
C ARG A 526 -10.55 -3.83 -3.19
N LEU A 527 -10.66 -2.72 -3.90
CA LEU A 527 -9.50 -1.91 -4.28
C LEU A 527 -8.69 -1.45 -3.07
N ARG A 528 -9.36 -0.91 -2.03
CA ARG A 528 -8.65 -0.51 -0.80
C ARG A 528 -7.94 -1.69 -0.14
N THR A 529 -8.54 -2.88 -0.17
CA THR A 529 -7.90 -4.11 0.31
C THR A 529 -6.65 -4.46 -0.51
N LEU A 530 -6.72 -4.33 -1.84
CA LEU A 530 -5.58 -4.60 -2.74
C LEU A 530 -4.45 -3.56 -2.61
N LEU A 531 -4.76 -2.34 -2.19
CA LEU A 531 -3.76 -1.29 -1.96
C LEU A 531 -3.11 -1.34 -0.57
N THR A 532 -3.64 -2.17 0.35
CA THR A 532 -3.08 -2.36 1.69
C THR A 532 -2.04 -3.49 1.67
N ASP A 533 -0.86 -3.28 2.25
CA ASP A 533 0.18 -4.31 2.35
C ASP A 533 -0.34 -5.57 3.04
N GLY A 534 -0.16 -6.72 2.38
CA GLY A 534 -0.70 -7.99 2.85
C GLY A 534 -2.23 -8.09 2.82
N GLY A 535 -2.91 -7.15 2.17
CA GLY A 535 -4.36 -7.12 2.03
C GLY A 535 -4.94 -8.26 1.18
N ALA A 536 -4.18 -8.84 0.26
CA ALA A 536 -4.60 -9.95 -0.59
C ALA A 536 -3.87 -11.27 -0.23
N PRO A 537 -4.44 -12.44 -0.54
CA PRO A 537 -3.76 -13.71 -0.39
C PRO A 537 -2.63 -13.85 -1.42
N GLY A 538 -1.59 -14.64 -1.12
CA GLY A 538 -0.55 -15.03 -2.08
C GLY A 538 0.74 -14.20 -2.05
N GLY A 539 0.84 -13.20 -1.17
CA GLY A 539 2.03 -12.34 -1.07
C GLY A 539 2.03 -11.19 -2.09
N SER A 540 3.09 -10.37 -2.07
CA SER A 540 3.15 -9.10 -2.81
C SER A 540 3.05 -9.25 -4.33
N GLN A 541 3.68 -10.28 -4.92
CA GLN A 541 3.64 -10.52 -6.36
C GLN A 541 2.22 -10.90 -6.81
N VAL A 542 1.56 -11.84 -6.12
CA VAL A 542 0.18 -12.23 -6.43
C VAL A 542 -0.78 -11.05 -6.20
N GLN A 543 -0.57 -10.27 -5.14
CA GLN A 543 -1.37 -9.06 -4.88
C GLN A 543 -1.30 -8.07 -6.05
N GLN A 544 -0.13 -7.91 -6.67
CA GLN A 544 0.01 -7.04 -7.84
C GLN A 544 -0.70 -7.60 -9.08
N GLU A 545 -0.65 -8.90 -9.31
CA GLU A 545 -1.37 -9.55 -10.42
C GLU A 545 -2.90 -9.42 -10.21
N LEU A 546 -3.38 -9.60 -8.97
CA LEU A 546 -4.78 -9.39 -8.60
C LEU A 546 -5.22 -7.92 -8.78
N LEU A 547 -4.36 -6.96 -8.45
CA LEU A 547 -4.63 -5.55 -8.71
C LEU A 547 -4.72 -5.28 -10.22
N THR A 548 -3.86 -5.89 -11.02
CA THR A 548 -3.90 -5.77 -12.48
C THR A 548 -5.19 -6.34 -13.06
N GLU A 549 -5.63 -7.51 -12.59
CA GLU A 549 -6.90 -8.11 -12.99
C GLU A 549 -8.08 -7.23 -12.59
N TRP A 550 -8.08 -6.71 -11.35
CA TRP A 550 -9.10 -5.79 -10.87
C TRP A 550 -9.18 -4.52 -11.73
N LEU A 551 -8.04 -3.90 -12.08
CA LEU A 551 -7.98 -2.71 -12.93
C LEU A 551 -8.52 -2.97 -14.34
N ARG A 552 -8.26 -4.14 -14.93
CA ARG A 552 -8.82 -4.53 -16.24
C ARG A 552 -10.34 -4.70 -16.19
N LEU A 553 -10.86 -5.28 -15.10
CA LEU A 553 -12.31 -5.42 -14.91
C LEU A 553 -12.97 -4.06 -14.69
N ALA A 554 -12.37 -3.19 -13.89
CA ALA A 554 -12.83 -1.82 -13.66
C ALA A 554 -12.88 -1.00 -14.97
N ASP A 555 -11.86 -1.14 -15.82
CA ASP A 555 -11.79 -0.47 -17.12
C ASP A 555 -12.92 -0.95 -18.07
N ARG A 556 -13.17 -2.26 -18.11
CA ARG A 556 -14.31 -2.84 -18.88
C ARG A 556 -15.66 -2.37 -18.37
N HIS A 557 -15.81 -2.19 -17.06
CA HIS A 557 -17.04 -1.66 -16.45
C HIS A 557 -17.27 -0.17 -16.78
N GLY A 558 -16.21 0.59 -17.05
CA GLY A 558 -16.27 1.99 -17.49
C GLY A 558 -16.47 3.02 -16.38
N GLY A 559 -16.50 2.63 -15.11
CA GLY A 559 -16.59 3.53 -13.95
C GLY A 559 -15.24 4.15 -13.57
N LEU A 560 -15.28 5.04 -12.56
CA LEU A 560 -14.09 5.71 -12.01
C LEU A 560 -13.73 5.13 -10.64
N VAL A 561 -12.43 5.00 -10.39
CA VAL A 561 -11.93 4.62 -9.06
C VAL A 561 -12.23 5.71 -8.03
N PRO A 562 -12.38 5.35 -6.73
CA PRO A 562 -12.55 6.33 -5.68
C PRO A 562 -11.41 7.34 -5.65
N ALA A 563 -11.73 8.62 -5.54
CA ALA A 563 -10.76 9.70 -5.63
C ALA A 563 -9.64 9.59 -4.56
N ASP A 564 -9.98 9.18 -3.34
CA ASP A 564 -9.05 8.98 -2.22
C ASP A 564 -8.01 7.87 -2.46
N THR A 565 -8.30 6.92 -3.36
CA THR A 565 -7.37 5.83 -3.73
C THR A 565 -6.42 6.20 -4.87
N LEU A 566 -6.70 7.29 -5.59
CA LEU A 566 -5.89 7.73 -6.74
C LEU A 566 -4.41 7.89 -6.41
N PRO A 567 -3.98 8.54 -5.31
CA PRO A 567 -2.57 8.71 -5.02
C PRO A 567 -1.81 7.39 -4.95
N ALA A 568 -2.35 6.41 -4.25
CA ALA A 568 -1.75 5.08 -4.13
C ALA A 568 -1.66 4.37 -5.49
N LEU A 569 -2.72 4.45 -6.31
CA LEU A 569 -2.74 3.88 -7.67
C LEU A 569 -1.76 4.57 -8.59
N LEU A 570 -1.66 5.89 -8.54
CA LEU A 570 -0.71 6.65 -9.34
C LEU A 570 0.74 6.34 -8.95
N ASP A 571 1.03 6.09 -7.68
CA ASP A 571 2.34 5.61 -7.24
C ASP A 571 2.63 4.16 -7.70
N VAL A 572 1.60 3.30 -7.85
CA VAL A 572 1.75 2.00 -8.52
C VAL A 572 2.14 2.20 -9.99
N GLY A 573 1.50 3.12 -10.71
CA GLY A 573 1.82 3.44 -12.11
C GLY A 573 3.24 3.99 -12.32
N ARG A 574 3.84 4.65 -11.33
CA ARG A 574 5.27 5.04 -11.36
C ARG A 574 6.17 3.81 -11.46
N ARG A 575 5.87 2.76 -10.69
CA ARG A 575 6.66 1.52 -10.61
C ARG A 575 6.37 0.56 -11.75
N HIS A 576 5.12 0.52 -12.25
CA HIS A 576 4.62 -0.46 -13.22
C HIS A 576 4.08 0.23 -14.47
N ARG A 577 4.93 0.44 -15.47
CA ARG A 577 4.59 1.14 -16.72
C ARG A 577 3.41 0.50 -17.46
N SER A 578 3.31 -0.82 -17.46
CA SER A 578 2.23 -1.57 -18.14
C SER A 578 0.82 -1.24 -17.64
N LEU A 579 0.69 -0.66 -16.43
CA LEU A 579 -0.61 -0.27 -15.87
C LEU A 579 -1.02 1.17 -16.19
N ARG A 580 -0.12 2.00 -16.71
CA ARG A 580 -0.38 3.42 -16.99
C ARG A 580 -1.59 3.68 -17.90
N PRO A 581 -1.79 2.94 -19.01
CA PRO A 581 -2.97 3.13 -19.86
C PRO A 581 -4.28 2.89 -19.10
N LEU A 582 -4.34 1.86 -18.25
CA LEU A 582 -5.51 1.60 -17.41
C LEU A 582 -5.73 2.72 -16.40
N LEU A 583 -4.66 3.17 -15.74
CA LEU A 583 -4.74 4.24 -14.72
C LEU A 583 -5.12 5.59 -15.31
N SER A 584 -4.70 5.89 -16.53
CA SER A 584 -5.11 7.10 -17.26
C SER A 584 -6.62 7.13 -17.52
N ARG A 585 -7.21 5.99 -17.89
CA ARG A 585 -8.66 5.88 -18.10
C ARG A 585 -9.44 5.88 -16.79
N LEU A 586 -9.02 5.08 -15.81
CA LEU A 586 -9.72 4.90 -14.53
C LEU A 586 -9.59 6.11 -13.59
N GLY A 587 -8.53 6.88 -13.72
CA GLY A 587 -8.28 8.09 -12.91
C GLY A 587 -9.12 9.29 -13.31
N GLY A 588 -9.67 9.31 -14.52
CA GLY A 588 -10.54 10.37 -15.01
C GLY A 588 -9.89 11.76 -15.02
N ARG A 589 -10.73 12.78 -14.89
CA ARG A 589 -10.29 14.18 -14.81
C ARG A 589 -9.59 14.49 -13.49
N ARG A 590 -9.97 13.82 -12.41
CA ARG A 590 -9.36 13.96 -11.09
C ARG A 590 -7.92 13.47 -11.09
N GLY A 591 -7.65 12.31 -11.71
CA GLY A 591 -6.29 11.78 -11.86
C GLY A 591 -5.37 12.72 -12.63
N ARG A 592 -5.84 13.28 -13.75
CA ARG A 592 -5.09 14.29 -14.53
C ARG A 592 -4.85 15.58 -13.74
N TRP A 593 -5.85 16.05 -12.99
CA TRP A 593 -5.70 17.22 -12.14
C TRP A 593 -4.61 16.99 -11.08
N LEU A 594 -4.58 15.83 -10.43
CA LEU A 594 -3.53 15.44 -9.49
C LEU A 594 -2.15 15.37 -10.17
N ALA A 595 -2.08 14.85 -11.40
CA ALA A 595 -0.83 14.80 -12.17
C ALA A 595 -0.29 16.21 -12.51
N GLY A 596 -1.18 17.20 -12.70
CA GLY A 596 -0.78 18.60 -12.83
C GLY A 596 -0.20 19.21 -11.54
N LEU A 597 -0.50 18.64 -10.38
CA LEU A 597 0.02 19.06 -9.09
C LEU A 597 1.31 18.35 -8.68
N ARG A 598 1.58 17.16 -9.22
CA ARG A 598 2.75 16.34 -8.89
C ARG A 598 3.41 15.77 -10.13
N SER A 599 4.63 16.24 -10.43
CA SER A 599 5.37 15.93 -11.65
C SER A 599 5.63 14.43 -11.85
N GLU A 600 5.81 13.65 -10.76
CA GLU A 600 6.03 12.21 -10.84
C GLU A 600 4.84 11.42 -11.41
N TRP A 601 3.65 12.01 -11.44
CA TRP A 601 2.45 11.46 -12.05
C TRP A 601 2.19 12.00 -13.47
N GLY A 602 3.13 12.78 -14.02
CA GLY A 602 3.05 13.40 -15.36
C GLY A 602 2.83 12.42 -16.49
N TYR A 603 3.16 11.12 -16.30
CA TYR A 603 2.89 10.07 -17.29
C TYR A 603 1.40 9.95 -17.67
N LEU A 604 0.47 10.45 -16.84
CA LEU A 604 -0.95 10.48 -17.21
C LEU A 604 -1.26 11.44 -18.36
N PHE A 605 -0.41 12.40 -18.62
CA PHE A 605 -0.55 13.29 -19.78
C PHE A 605 -0.03 12.62 -21.05
N ASP A 606 1.00 11.78 -20.94
CA ASP A 606 1.56 11.03 -22.06
C ASP A 606 0.56 10.00 -22.59
N GLU A 607 -0.09 9.25 -21.67
CA GLU A 607 -1.09 8.23 -21.99
C GLU A 607 -2.44 8.83 -22.49
N ALA A 608 -2.75 10.07 -22.10
CA ALA A 608 -4.01 10.72 -22.48
C ALA A 608 -4.01 11.20 -23.94
N LEU A 609 -2.86 11.32 -24.58
CA LEU A 609 -2.75 11.69 -26.00
C LEU A 609 -3.19 10.57 -26.93
N ASP A 610 -3.20 9.31 -26.47
CA ASP A 610 -3.70 8.15 -27.22
C ASP A 610 -5.24 8.04 -27.27
N LEU A 611 -5.98 8.82 -26.45
CA LEU A 611 -7.40 8.58 -26.18
C LEU A 611 -8.38 9.65 -26.70
N ALA A 612 -8.00 10.48 -27.65
CA ALA A 612 -8.91 11.40 -28.35
C ALA A 612 -9.02 12.81 -27.82
N GLY A 613 -8.95 13.70 -28.76
CA GLY A 613 -9.46 15.04 -28.71
C GLY A 613 -8.61 15.99 -29.53
N PRO A 614 -9.22 16.98 -30.18
CA PRO A 614 -8.52 17.83 -31.15
C PRO A 614 -7.46 18.70 -30.47
N ALA A 615 -6.24 18.57 -31.00
CA ALA A 615 -5.20 19.59 -31.02
C ALA A 615 -4.92 20.41 -29.75
N GLY A 616 -4.28 19.79 -28.77
CA GLY A 616 -3.31 20.52 -27.96
C GLY A 616 -2.04 20.70 -28.82
N GLN A 617 -1.63 21.92 -29.08
CA GLN A 617 -0.38 22.26 -29.80
C GLN A 617 0.78 21.60 -29.02
N VAL A 618 1.40 20.59 -29.61
CA VAL A 618 2.71 20.11 -29.17
C VAL A 618 3.68 21.23 -29.51
N GLY A 619 4.26 21.88 -28.51
CA GLY A 619 5.19 22.95 -28.73
C GLY A 619 6.39 22.43 -29.54
N GLY A 620 6.71 23.02 -30.67
CA GLY A 620 7.88 22.65 -31.48
C GLY A 620 9.22 22.84 -30.76
N ASP A 621 9.21 23.48 -29.59
CA ASP A 621 10.38 23.74 -28.79
C ASP A 621 10.96 22.46 -28.11
N ASP A 622 10.16 21.44 -27.84
CA ASP A 622 10.60 20.18 -27.19
C ASP A 622 11.64 19.40 -28.06
N TRP A 623 11.57 19.52 -29.39
CA TRP A 623 12.55 18.87 -30.27
C TRP A 623 13.89 19.60 -30.31
N THR A 624 13.88 20.91 -30.24
CA THR A 624 15.08 21.75 -30.40
C THR A 624 15.85 22.00 -29.12
N THR A 625 15.17 22.05 -27.98
CA THR A 625 15.76 22.45 -26.68
C THR A 625 15.60 21.39 -25.57
N GLY A 626 14.84 20.31 -25.82
CA GLY A 626 14.56 19.26 -24.86
C GLY A 626 15.76 18.35 -24.60
N THR A 627 15.74 17.68 -23.43
CA THR A 627 16.67 16.58 -23.11
C THR A 627 16.47 15.41 -24.10
N THR A 628 17.45 14.52 -24.21
CA THR A 628 17.33 13.30 -25.06
C THR A 628 16.05 12.51 -24.78
N GLY A 629 15.66 12.40 -23.50
CA GLY A 629 14.43 11.68 -23.10
C GLY A 629 13.16 12.38 -23.60
N GLU A 630 13.10 13.70 -23.50
CA GLU A 630 11.96 14.52 -24.00
C GLU A 630 11.87 14.46 -25.52
N ARG A 631 13.00 14.51 -26.20
CA ARG A 631 13.09 14.39 -27.67
C ARG A 631 12.68 13.00 -28.18
N VAL A 632 13.08 11.92 -27.48
CA VAL A 632 12.60 10.55 -27.75
C VAL A 632 11.09 10.47 -27.57
N ALA A 633 10.55 11.00 -26.49
CA ALA A 633 9.11 11.02 -26.24
C ALA A 633 8.36 11.85 -27.30
N TYR A 634 8.90 13.01 -27.69
CA TYR A 634 8.35 13.83 -28.77
C TYR A 634 8.30 13.08 -30.09
N LEU A 635 9.42 12.46 -30.48
CA LEU A 635 9.52 11.72 -31.76
C LEU A 635 8.60 10.49 -31.76
N THR A 636 8.51 9.76 -30.65
CA THR A 636 7.58 8.63 -30.49
C THR A 636 6.12 9.06 -30.65
N ARG A 637 5.72 10.19 -30.04
CA ARG A 637 4.37 10.75 -30.22
C ARG A 637 4.12 11.19 -31.67
N LEU A 638 5.09 11.85 -32.27
CA LEU A 638 4.97 12.28 -33.67
C LEU A 638 4.85 11.07 -34.62
N ARG A 639 5.63 9.99 -34.37
CA ARG A 639 5.53 8.71 -35.12
C ARG A 639 4.13 8.10 -35.02
N ALA A 640 3.53 8.07 -33.87
CA ALA A 640 2.19 7.51 -33.67
C ALA A 640 1.11 8.32 -34.42
N ARG A 641 1.33 9.60 -34.66
CA ARG A 641 0.38 10.52 -35.32
C ARG A 641 0.66 10.68 -36.83
N ASP A 642 1.91 10.88 -37.18
CA ASP A 642 2.38 11.16 -38.53
C ASP A 642 3.79 10.59 -38.72
N ALA A 643 3.84 9.36 -39.24
CA ALA A 643 5.08 8.60 -39.39
C ALA A 643 6.04 9.27 -40.38
N ASP A 644 5.52 9.91 -41.40
CA ASP A 644 6.32 10.55 -42.44
C ASP A 644 6.96 11.83 -41.90
N ALA A 645 6.17 12.70 -41.27
CA ALA A 645 6.70 13.91 -40.63
C ALA A 645 7.78 13.62 -39.60
N ALA A 646 7.61 12.56 -38.79
CA ALA A 646 8.60 12.15 -37.79
C ALA A 646 9.91 11.66 -38.46
N ARG A 647 9.81 10.88 -39.57
CA ARG A 647 10.97 10.42 -40.30
C ARG A 647 11.73 11.59 -40.94
N GLU A 648 11.03 12.53 -41.56
CA GLU A 648 11.62 13.73 -42.15
C GLU A 648 12.32 14.59 -41.09
N LEU A 649 11.68 14.81 -39.97
CA LEU A 649 12.26 15.54 -38.83
C LEU A 649 13.55 14.88 -38.34
N LEU A 650 13.53 13.55 -38.15
CA LEU A 650 14.70 12.80 -37.73
C LEU A 650 15.82 12.85 -38.80
N ALA A 651 15.48 12.62 -40.07
CA ALA A 651 16.47 12.62 -41.17
C ALA A 651 17.18 13.98 -41.29
N GLY A 652 16.46 15.10 -41.07
CA GLY A 652 17.00 16.46 -41.20
C GLY A 652 18.09 16.79 -40.16
N GLY A 653 18.09 16.15 -38.98
CA GLY A 653 19.05 16.39 -37.90
C GLY A 653 19.97 15.21 -37.57
N PHE A 654 19.74 14.03 -38.14
CA PHE A 654 20.32 12.77 -37.70
C PHE A 654 21.85 12.75 -37.62
N ALA A 655 22.53 13.33 -38.61
CA ALA A 655 23.99 13.32 -38.67
C ALA A 655 24.69 14.17 -37.58
N ALA A 656 23.96 15.16 -37.04
CA ALA A 656 24.48 16.03 -35.97
C ALA A 656 24.35 15.44 -34.57
N GLU A 657 23.55 14.38 -34.43
CA GLU A 657 23.27 13.77 -33.12
C GLU A 657 24.40 12.91 -32.58
N SER A 658 24.49 12.75 -31.26
CA SER A 658 25.44 11.81 -30.64
C SER A 658 25.10 10.36 -31.00
N ALA A 659 26.08 9.48 -31.04
CA ALA A 659 25.81 8.08 -31.41
C ALA A 659 24.80 7.34 -30.47
N PRO A 660 24.84 7.52 -29.15
CA PRO A 660 23.78 6.97 -28.27
C PRO A 660 22.40 7.53 -28.59
N ASP A 661 22.29 8.81 -28.94
CA ASP A 661 21.03 9.45 -29.26
C ASP A 661 20.51 8.98 -30.61
N ARG A 662 21.39 8.85 -31.62
CA ARG A 662 21.02 8.28 -32.94
C ARG A 662 20.42 6.88 -32.79
N ALA A 663 21.02 6.01 -31.99
CA ALA A 663 20.49 4.67 -31.76
C ALA A 663 19.08 4.72 -31.15
N ARG A 664 18.89 5.53 -30.10
CA ARG A 664 17.59 5.70 -29.44
C ARG A 664 16.53 6.31 -30.38
N PHE A 665 16.90 7.27 -31.19
CA PHE A 665 15.97 7.87 -32.17
C PHE A 665 15.58 6.89 -33.27
N VAL A 666 16.52 6.06 -33.75
CA VAL A 666 16.20 4.97 -34.70
C VAL A 666 15.20 3.99 -34.07
N GLU A 667 15.38 3.61 -32.82
CA GLU A 667 14.45 2.71 -32.11
C GLU A 667 13.01 3.26 -32.06
N THR A 668 12.81 4.60 -32.04
CA THR A 668 11.46 5.20 -32.06
C THR A 668 10.68 4.92 -33.35
N LEU A 669 11.37 4.60 -34.43
CA LEU A 669 10.74 4.27 -35.71
C LEU A 669 9.98 2.94 -35.70
N GLU A 670 10.14 2.12 -34.64
CA GLU A 670 9.31 0.94 -34.40
C GLU A 670 7.82 1.30 -34.33
N VAL A 671 7.51 2.48 -33.78
CA VAL A 671 6.13 3.00 -33.76
C VAL A 671 5.70 3.40 -35.15
N GLY A 672 4.68 2.73 -35.69
CA GLY A 672 4.18 2.99 -37.06
C GLY A 672 5.19 2.65 -38.16
N LEU A 673 6.04 1.64 -37.93
CA LEU A 673 7.04 1.18 -38.90
C LEU A 673 6.36 0.78 -40.21
N CYS A 674 6.82 1.34 -41.32
CA CYS A 674 6.24 1.11 -42.65
C CYS A 674 7.30 1.07 -43.78
N ALA A 675 6.89 0.66 -44.98
CA ALA A 675 7.78 0.52 -46.11
C ALA A 675 8.51 1.83 -46.52
N ALA A 676 7.92 2.99 -46.19
CA ALA A 676 8.55 4.30 -46.45
C ALA A 676 9.82 4.53 -45.57
N ASP A 677 9.98 3.80 -44.46
CA ASP A 677 11.16 3.90 -43.60
C ASP A 677 12.38 3.13 -44.17
N ASP A 678 12.19 2.20 -45.13
CA ASP A 678 13.26 1.34 -45.67
C ASP A 678 14.46 2.15 -46.18
N ALA A 679 14.24 3.17 -46.97
CA ALA A 679 15.34 3.98 -47.57
C ALA A 679 16.16 4.71 -46.49
N PHE A 680 15.52 5.28 -45.46
CA PHE A 680 16.21 5.95 -44.37
C PHE A 680 16.99 4.94 -43.53
N LEU A 681 16.37 3.85 -43.13
CA LEU A 681 17.00 2.79 -42.31
C LEU A 681 18.14 2.10 -43.06
N ASP A 682 18.01 1.86 -44.38
CA ASP A 682 19.10 1.30 -45.20
C ASP A 682 20.32 2.25 -45.27
N GLY A 683 20.09 3.57 -45.31
CA GLY A 683 21.15 4.57 -45.19
C GLY A 683 21.85 4.54 -43.81
N VAL A 684 21.11 4.25 -42.72
CA VAL A 684 21.67 4.15 -41.38
C VAL A 684 22.61 2.94 -41.21
N LEU A 685 22.52 1.92 -42.08
CA LEU A 685 23.47 0.80 -42.12
C LEU A 685 24.94 1.22 -42.40
N ASP A 686 25.14 2.42 -42.92
CA ASP A 686 26.47 2.99 -43.18
C ASP A 686 27.01 3.80 -41.96
N ASP A 687 26.29 3.86 -40.85
CA ASP A 687 26.76 4.54 -39.62
C ASP A 687 28.05 3.88 -39.11
N ARG A 688 28.97 4.71 -38.61
CA ARG A 688 30.28 4.24 -38.08
C ARG A 688 30.13 3.41 -36.81
N ARG A 689 29.06 3.59 -36.02
CA ARG A 689 28.82 2.93 -34.72
C ARG A 689 27.97 1.68 -34.88
N LYS A 690 28.43 0.59 -34.25
CA LYS A 690 27.79 -0.71 -34.31
C LYS A 690 26.35 -0.66 -33.72
N GLU A 691 26.15 0.07 -32.64
CA GLU A 691 24.86 0.18 -31.93
C GLU A 691 23.78 0.82 -32.83
N VAL A 692 24.16 1.86 -33.56
CA VAL A 692 23.24 2.55 -34.48
C VAL A 692 22.85 1.64 -35.65
N ARG A 693 23.85 0.94 -36.26
CA ARG A 693 23.57 -0.05 -37.31
C ARG A 693 22.68 -1.18 -36.81
N GLN A 694 22.93 -1.69 -35.58
CA GLN A 694 22.10 -2.76 -35.02
C GLN A 694 20.65 -2.35 -34.82
N ALA A 695 20.37 -1.13 -34.35
CA ALA A 695 19.01 -0.59 -34.25
C ALA A 695 18.31 -0.57 -35.63
N ALA A 696 19.02 -0.12 -36.69
CA ALA A 696 18.48 -0.13 -38.06
C ALA A 696 18.24 -1.55 -38.59
N VAL A 697 19.18 -2.48 -38.39
CA VAL A 697 19.03 -3.89 -38.78
C VAL A 697 17.80 -4.52 -38.14
N ALA A 698 17.57 -4.25 -36.85
CA ALA A 698 16.44 -4.80 -36.11
C ALA A 698 15.09 -4.36 -36.71
N LEU A 699 14.97 -3.09 -37.15
CA LEU A 699 13.77 -2.57 -37.78
C LEU A 699 13.62 -3.03 -39.23
N LEU A 700 14.73 -3.04 -40.02
CA LEU A 700 14.70 -3.52 -41.38
C LEU A 700 14.30 -5.00 -41.52
N ARG A 701 14.61 -5.82 -40.51
CA ARG A 701 14.18 -7.23 -40.46
C ARG A 701 12.67 -7.36 -40.17
N GLN A 702 12.03 -6.38 -39.60
CA GLN A 702 10.59 -6.37 -39.37
C GLN A 702 9.82 -5.96 -40.64
N LEU A 703 10.46 -5.24 -41.58
CA LEU A 703 9.87 -4.85 -42.87
C LEU A 703 9.95 -6.00 -43.89
N PRO A 704 8.80 -6.55 -44.37
CA PRO A 704 8.78 -7.74 -45.22
C PRO A 704 9.63 -7.64 -46.46
N ASP A 705 9.59 -6.50 -47.15
CA ASP A 705 10.24 -6.25 -48.44
C ASP A 705 11.39 -5.25 -48.34
N SER A 706 12.07 -5.16 -47.20
CA SER A 706 13.20 -4.24 -47.05
C SER A 706 14.37 -4.60 -47.98
N GLY A 707 15.19 -3.60 -48.30
CA GLY A 707 16.44 -3.79 -49.06
C GLY A 707 17.35 -4.82 -48.40
N LEU A 708 17.46 -4.81 -47.07
CA LEU A 708 18.21 -5.79 -46.31
C LEU A 708 17.67 -7.22 -46.50
N ARG A 709 16.36 -7.43 -46.37
CA ARG A 709 15.75 -8.75 -46.53
C ARG A 709 15.93 -9.28 -47.98
N ARG A 710 15.79 -8.44 -49.00
CA ARG A 710 16.08 -8.84 -50.38
C ARG A 710 17.51 -9.30 -50.57
N ARG A 711 18.51 -8.62 -49.97
CA ARG A 711 19.92 -9.01 -50.06
C ARG A 711 20.20 -10.31 -49.29
N MET A 712 19.57 -10.50 -48.11
CA MET A 712 19.67 -11.74 -47.35
C MET A 712 19.04 -12.91 -48.08
N THR A 713 17.85 -12.72 -48.66
CA THR A 713 17.17 -13.75 -49.54
C THR A 713 18.05 -14.17 -50.70
N ALA A 714 18.67 -13.24 -51.40
CA ALA A 714 19.56 -13.56 -52.54
C ALA A 714 20.76 -14.41 -52.11
N ARG A 715 21.38 -14.10 -50.95
CA ARG A 715 22.49 -14.91 -50.39
C ARG A 715 22.01 -16.27 -49.93
N ALA A 716 20.84 -16.34 -49.26
CA ALA A 716 20.29 -17.56 -48.70
C ALA A 716 19.90 -18.55 -49.80
N THR A 717 19.22 -18.07 -50.88
CA THR A 717 18.81 -18.92 -52.00
C THR A 717 20.00 -19.34 -52.89
N ALA A 718 21.10 -18.57 -52.91
CA ALA A 718 22.36 -19.05 -53.50
C ALA A 718 23.03 -20.15 -52.65
N ALA A 719 22.96 -20.04 -51.32
CA ALA A 719 23.60 -20.99 -50.41
C ALA A 719 22.82 -22.29 -50.20
N VAL A 720 21.47 -22.26 -50.29
CA VAL A 720 20.62 -23.45 -49.98
C VAL A 720 19.64 -23.69 -51.15
N ARG A 721 19.73 -24.86 -51.77
CA ARG A 721 18.94 -25.25 -52.99
C ARG A 721 18.50 -26.72 -52.87
N LEU A 722 17.44 -27.08 -53.59
CA LEU A 722 17.08 -28.48 -53.84
C LEU A 722 17.91 -29.04 -55.01
N ASP A 723 18.45 -30.22 -54.87
CA ASP A 723 19.04 -30.99 -55.95
C ASP A 723 17.98 -31.71 -56.82
N ALA A 724 18.41 -32.37 -57.89
CA ALA A 724 17.52 -33.07 -58.80
C ALA A 724 16.83 -34.28 -58.14
N SER A 725 17.31 -34.78 -57.02
CA SER A 725 16.71 -35.87 -56.22
C SER A 725 15.73 -35.38 -55.17
N GLY A 726 15.61 -34.05 -54.96
CA GLY A 726 14.75 -33.42 -53.96
C GLY A 726 15.42 -33.33 -52.57
N GLY A 727 16.72 -33.55 -52.50
CA GLY A 727 17.54 -33.32 -51.31
C GLY A 727 18.07 -31.89 -51.23
N LEU A 728 18.69 -31.55 -50.10
CA LEU A 728 19.32 -30.23 -49.94
C LEU A 728 20.77 -30.23 -50.41
N THR A 729 21.12 -29.19 -51.21
CA THR A 729 22.51 -28.80 -51.51
C THR A 729 22.82 -27.53 -50.75
N VAL A 730 23.81 -27.54 -49.89
CA VAL A 730 24.21 -26.42 -49.02
C VAL A 730 25.64 -26.00 -49.38
N ASP A 731 25.81 -24.77 -49.89
CA ASP A 731 27.09 -24.13 -50.18
C ASP A 731 27.18 -22.81 -49.39
N PRO A 732 27.57 -22.82 -48.10
CA PRO A 732 27.52 -21.66 -47.24
C PRO A 732 28.64 -20.66 -47.56
N PRO A 733 28.45 -19.37 -47.23
CA PRO A 733 29.52 -18.36 -47.28
C PRO A 733 30.74 -18.79 -46.43
N ARG A 734 31.94 -18.75 -47.02
CA ARG A 734 33.19 -19.14 -46.31
C ARG A 734 33.80 -18.01 -45.55
N GLU A 735 33.51 -16.74 -45.92
CA GLU A 735 33.98 -15.53 -45.31
C GLU A 735 32.90 -14.47 -45.27
N CYS A 736 32.97 -13.55 -44.29
CA CYS A 736 32.07 -12.40 -44.18
C CYS A 736 32.62 -11.24 -45.03
N ASP A 737 32.02 -10.97 -46.15
CA ASP A 737 32.40 -9.86 -47.03
C ASP A 737 31.97 -8.48 -46.48
N PRO A 738 32.42 -7.35 -47.02
CA PRO A 738 32.04 -6.02 -46.53
C PRO A 738 30.53 -5.74 -46.61
N ALA A 739 29.85 -6.28 -47.62
CA ALA A 739 28.42 -6.08 -47.82
C ALA A 739 27.62 -6.88 -46.74
N MET A 740 28.07 -8.09 -46.39
CA MET A 740 27.49 -8.85 -45.30
C MET A 740 27.66 -8.13 -43.97
N ARG A 741 28.85 -7.54 -43.69
CA ARG A 741 29.10 -6.76 -42.46
C ARG A 741 28.21 -5.52 -42.37
N ARG A 742 28.00 -4.83 -43.49
CA ARG A 742 27.08 -3.69 -43.61
C ARG A 742 25.66 -4.13 -43.23
N ASP A 743 25.23 -5.27 -43.71
CA ASP A 743 23.92 -5.85 -43.45
C ASP A 743 23.78 -6.48 -42.03
N GLY A 744 24.79 -6.27 -41.18
CA GLY A 744 24.73 -6.68 -39.76
C GLY A 744 25.16 -8.11 -39.47
N VAL A 745 25.78 -8.82 -40.44
CA VAL A 745 26.33 -10.17 -40.21
C VAL A 745 27.64 -10.05 -39.41
N ASP A 746 27.70 -10.75 -38.27
CA ASP A 746 28.90 -10.75 -37.42
C ASP A 746 29.91 -11.79 -37.92
N PRO A 747 31.17 -11.36 -38.22
CA PRO A 747 32.19 -12.25 -38.74
C PRO A 747 32.74 -13.22 -37.68
N GLN A 748 32.51 -12.97 -36.40
CA GLN A 748 33.07 -13.78 -35.30
C GLN A 748 32.09 -14.84 -34.79
N PRO A 749 32.34 -16.14 -35.03
CA PRO A 749 31.47 -17.19 -34.50
C PRO A 749 31.61 -17.34 -33.00
N PRO A 750 30.56 -17.78 -32.29
CA PRO A 750 30.65 -18.24 -30.92
C PRO A 750 31.63 -19.43 -30.77
N ARG A 751 32.21 -19.60 -29.59
CA ARG A 751 33.11 -20.73 -29.32
C ARG A 751 32.46 -22.07 -29.68
N GLY A 752 33.19 -22.88 -30.45
CA GLY A 752 32.74 -24.20 -30.90
C GLY A 752 31.87 -24.21 -32.15
N THR A 753 31.63 -23.08 -32.81
CA THR A 753 30.87 -22.98 -34.07
C THR A 753 31.85 -22.67 -35.22
N GLY A 754 31.75 -23.41 -36.31
CA GLY A 754 32.53 -23.13 -37.52
C GLY A 754 32.07 -21.82 -38.21
N VAL A 755 33.01 -21.05 -38.81
CA VAL A 755 32.72 -19.78 -39.49
C VAL A 755 31.60 -19.92 -40.52
N ALA A 756 31.68 -20.91 -41.42
CA ALA A 756 30.69 -21.09 -42.48
C ALA A 756 29.32 -21.41 -41.94
N ALA A 757 29.21 -22.23 -40.88
CA ALA A 757 27.94 -22.54 -40.23
C ALA A 757 27.34 -21.31 -39.53
N TRP A 758 28.18 -20.47 -38.91
CA TRP A 758 27.74 -19.23 -38.26
C TRP A 758 27.25 -18.18 -39.30
N LEU A 759 27.94 -18.02 -40.41
CA LEU A 759 27.51 -17.10 -41.47
C LEU A 759 26.21 -17.57 -42.12
N LEU A 760 26.06 -18.88 -42.39
CA LEU A 760 24.82 -19.45 -42.89
C LEU A 760 23.65 -19.20 -41.95
N GLU A 761 23.83 -19.49 -40.64
CA GLU A 761 22.81 -19.25 -39.62
C GLU A 761 22.29 -17.79 -39.64
N GLN A 762 23.20 -16.81 -39.72
CA GLN A 762 22.81 -15.38 -39.73
C GLN A 762 22.12 -14.97 -41.01
N VAL A 763 22.56 -15.47 -42.19
CA VAL A 763 21.92 -15.20 -43.46
C VAL A 763 20.50 -15.76 -43.47
N LEU A 764 20.32 -17.00 -42.98
CA LEU A 764 19.00 -17.61 -42.89
C LEU A 764 18.08 -16.88 -41.89
N ALA A 765 18.62 -16.43 -40.77
CA ALA A 765 17.86 -15.64 -39.79
C ALA A 765 17.33 -14.30 -40.35
N GLY A 766 18.06 -13.69 -41.27
CA GLY A 766 17.63 -12.46 -41.98
C GLY A 766 16.74 -12.70 -43.20
N THR A 767 16.47 -13.95 -43.57
CA THR A 767 15.69 -14.32 -44.75
C THR A 767 14.24 -14.60 -44.40
N PRO A 768 13.24 -14.03 -45.11
CA PRO A 768 11.84 -14.36 -44.86
C PRO A 768 11.56 -15.86 -44.99
N LEU A 769 10.86 -16.44 -44.03
CA LEU A 769 10.54 -17.87 -43.99
C LEU A 769 9.69 -18.33 -45.20
N ALA A 770 8.83 -17.45 -45.73
CA ALA A 770 8.06 -17.69 -46.95
C ALA A 770 8.94 -17.98 -48.16
N THR A 771 10.19 -17.54 -48.20
CA THR A 771 11.17 -17.86 -49.27
C THR A 771 11.32 -19.37 -49.42
N TRP A 772 11.42 -20.12 -48.33
CA TRP A 772 11.70 -21.56 -48.33
C TRP A 772 10.49 -22.37 -48.76
N THR A 773 9.30 -22.02 -48.25
CA THR A 773 8.04 -22.70 -48.64
C THR A 773 7.71 -22.46 -50.10
N THR A 774 8.01 -21.26 -50.60
CA THR A 774 7.80 -20.92 -52.03
C THR A 774 8.84 -21.59 -52.91
N ALA A 775 10.14 -21.45 -52.60
CA ALA A 775 11.22 -21.98 -53.43
C ALA A 775 11.22 -23.52 -53.54
N PHE A 776 10.82 -24.21 -52.48
CA PHE A 776 10.80 -25.67 -52.38
C PHE A 776 9.41 -26.27 -52.68
N ALA A 777 8.37 -25.44 -52.75
CA ALA A 777 6.95 -25.84 -52.87
C ALA A 777 6.56 -26.89 -51.79
N ARG A 778 6.97 -26.64 -50.55
CA ARG A 778 6.79 -27.54 -49.42
C ARG A 778 6.29 -26.80 -48.17
N THR A 779 5.65 -27.52 -47.27
CA THR A 779 5.22 -26.99 -45.96
C THR A 779 6.43 -26.78 -45.04
N PRO A 780 6.31 -25.92 -44.02
CA PRO A 780 7.37 -25.74 -43.01
C PRO A 780 7.89 -27.06 -42.39
N ALA A 781 7.01 -27.97 -42.07
CA ALA A 781 7.37 -29.27 -41.52
C ALA A 781 8.21 -30.13 -42.50
N GLU A 782 7.86 -30.11 -43.78
CA GLU A 782 8.61 -30.83 -44.84
C GLU A 782 9.98 -30.18 -45.08
N VAL A 783 10.08 -28.85 -45.09
CA VAL A 783 11.36 -28.14 -45.20
C VAL A 783 12.29 -28.45 -44.03
N VAL A 784 11.78 -28.38 -42.80
CA VAL A 784 12.55 -28.70 -41.58
C VAL A 784 13.02 -30.19 -41.61
N ALA A 785 12.18 -31.09 -42.08
CA ALA A 785 12.52 -32.50 -42.17
C ALA A 785 13.65 -32.81 -43.16
N LEU A 786 13.75 -32.05 -44.27
CA LEU A 786 14.87 -32.18 -45.22
C LEU A 786 16.21 -31.89 -44.55
N ALA A 787 16.27 -30.85 -43.71
CA ALA A 787 17.50 -30.44 -43.02
C ALA A 787 17.95 -31.44 -41.94
N THR A 788 17.08 -32.30 -41.44
CA THR A 788 17.40 -33.27 -40.38
C THR A 788 18.40 -34.30 -40.83
N ALA A 789 18.43 -34.63 -42.10
CA ALA A 789 19.31 -35.64 -42.69
C ALA A 789 20.65 -35.10 -43.18
N ASP A 790 20.83 -33.74 -43.19
CA ASP A 790 22.00 -33.06 -43.73
C ASP A 790 23.01 -32.71 -42.62
N ASP A 791 24.30 -32.69 -42.92
CA ASP A 791 25.37 -32.30 -41.99
C ASP A 791 25.27 -30.83 -41.58
N TRP A 792 24.64 -29.95 -42.41
CA TRP A 792 24.32 -28.56 -42.09
C TRP A 792 23.02 -28.39 -41.31
N GLY A 793 22.31 -29.46 -41.04
CA GLY A 793 21.03 -29.44 -40.32
C GLY A 793 21.02 -28.57 -39.07
N PRO A 794 22.02 -28.65 -38.18
CA PRO A 794 22.06 -27.80 -36.99
C PRO A 794 22.13 -26.28 -37.29
N ALA A 795 22.86 -25.89 -38.33
CA ALA A 795 22.94 -24.47 -38.74
C ALA A 795 21.65 -23.99 -39.40
N LEU A 796 21.06 -24.82 -40.25
CA LEU A 796 19.78 -24.57 -40.93
C LEU A 796 18.66 -24.37 -39.90
N HIS A 797 18.52 -25.34 -38.96
CA HIS A 797 17.50 -25.27 -37.92
C HIS A 797 17.67 -24.05 -37.02
N ARG A 798 18.91 -23.67 -36.61
CA ARG A 798 19.14 -22.47 -35.81
C ARG A 798 18.81 -21.19 -36.56
N GLY A 799 19.16 -21.10 -37.87
CA GLY A 799 18.83 -19.96 -38.71
C GLY A 799 17.32 -19.78 -38.84
N TRP A 800 16.60 -20.85 -39.20
CA TRP A 800 15.13 -20.82 -39.33
C TRP A 800 14.45 -20.59 -38.00
N ALA A 801 14.98 -21.13 -36.88
CA ALA A 801 14.45 -20.89 -35.56
C ALA A 801 14.53 -19.41 -35.16
N ARG A 802 15.65 -18.73 -35.47
CA ARG A 802 15.77 -17.28 -35.21
C ARG A 802 14.79 -16.50 -36.09
N ALA A 803 14.67 -16.85 -37.37
CA ALA A 803 13.68 -16.22 -38.25
C ALA A 803 12.24 -16.45 -37.77
N ALA A 804 11.91 -17.67 -37.30
CA ALA A 804 10.59 -17.99 -36.75
C ALA A 804 10.23 -17.17 -35.51
N VAL A 805 11.21 -16.92 -34.62
CA VAL A 805 11.04 -16.04 -33.45
C VAL A 805 10.84 -14.60 -33.89
N GLU A 806 11.67 -14.08 -34.82
CA GLU A 806 11.58 -12.69 -35.32
C GLU A 806 10.26 -12.46 -36.07
N GLU A 807 9.82 -13.38 -36.92
CA GLU A 807 8.57 -13.26 -37.69
C GLU A 807 7.32 -13.69 -36.90
N ARG A 808 7.48 -14.21 -35.70
CA ARG A 808 6.40 -14.82 -34.90
C ARG A 808 5.62 -15.89 -35.70
N ALA A 809 6.35 -16.72 -36.47
CA ALA A 809 5.80 -17.74 -37.34
C ALA A 809 5.52 -19.05 -36.58
N GLY A 810 4.29 -19.20 -36.09
CA GLY A 810 3.89 -20.33 -35.24
C GLY A 810 3.97 -21.70 -35.91
N ASP A 811 3.67 -21.82 -37.19
CA ASP A 811 3.78 -23.03 -37.99
C ASP A 811 5.24 -23.52 -38.16
N TRP A 812 6.17 -22.59 -38.38
CA TRP A 812 7.59 -22.89 -38.37
C TRP A 812 8.12 -23.23 -37.00
N ALA A 813 7.64 -22.51 -35.95
CA ALA A 813 8.01 -22.78 -34.57
C ALA A 813 7.57 -24.19 -34.15
N ASP A 814 6.37 -24.63 -34.54
CA ASP A 814 5.87 -25.98 -34.27
C ASP A 814 6.68 -27.06 -35.02
N ALA A 815 6.96 -26.85 -36.29
CA ALA A 815 7.78 -27.78 -37.10
C ALA A 815 9.18 -27.95 -36.47
N LEU A 816 9.83 -26.85 -36.08
CA LEU A 816 11.16 -26.86 -35.47
C LEU A 816 11.15 -27.49 -34.09
N ALA A 817 10.14 -27.18 -33.27
CA ALA A 817 9.98 -27.79 -31.96
C ALA A 817 9.74 -29.29 -32.00
N ALA A 818 9.04 -29.81 -33.04
CA ALA A 818 8.80 -31.22 -33.28
C ALA A 818 10.07 -31.94 -33.74
N ALA A 819 10.87 -31.34 -34.63
CA ALA A 819 12.07 -31.93 -35.21
C ALA A 819 13.23 -32.04 -34.21
N VAL A 820 13.28 -31.13 -33.23
CA VAL A 820 14.32 -31.06 -32.19
C VAL A 820 13.77 -31.67 -30.89
N GLY A 821 13.80 -32.98 -30.75
CA GLY A 821 13.23 -33.69 -29.61
C GLY A 821 13.70 -33.23 -28.21
N PRO A 822 13.07 -33.71 -27.10
CA PRO A 822 13.41 -33.32 -25.75
C PRO A 822 14.87 -33.63 -25.41
N ALA A 823 15.51 -32.77 -24.64
CA ALA A 823 16.88 -32.92 -24.17
C ALA A 823 17.03 -34.29 -23.43
N GLY A 824 17.83 -35.18 -23.96
CA GLY A 824 18.12 -36.50 -23.35
C GLY A 824 18.34 -37.62 -24.34
N ARG A 825 17.93 -37.52 -25.58
CA ARG A 825 18.33 -38.46 -26.61
C ARG A 825 19.37 -37.80 -27.53
N GLN A 826 20.46 -38.52 -27.82
CA GLN A 826 21.57 -38.09 -28.67
C GLN A 826 21.08 -37.75 -30.09
N SER A 827 20.44 -36.60 -30.25
CA SER A 827 20.16 -36.00 -31.54
C SER A 827 21.26 -34.99 -31.85
N ARG A 828 21.92 -35.14 -33.00
CA ARG A 828 22.92 -34.15 -33.51
C ARG A 828 22.31 -32.76 -33.77
N ASN A 829 20.99 -32.67 -33.81
CA ASN A 829 20.22 -31.45 -34.08
C ASN A 829 19.58 -30.83 -32.83
N THR A 830 20.37 -30.40 -31.85
CA THR A 830 19.85 -29.70 -30.69
C THR A 830 19.91 -28.19 -30.87
N LEU A 831 18.76 -27.50 -30.71
CA LEU A 831 18.74 -26.05 -30.56
C LEU A 831 19.29 -25.64 -29.19
N PRO A 832 20.00 -24.50 -29.09
CA PRO A 832 20.32 -23.91 -27.79
C PRO A 832 19.08 -23.76 -26.93
N GLU A 833 19.21 -24.01 -25.61
CA GLU A 833 18.07 -23.99 -24.71
C GLU A 833 17.31 -22.66 -24.74
N THR A 834 18.03 -21.54 -24.77
CA THR A 834 17.46 -20.20 -24.90
C THR A 834 16.61 -20.03 -26.16
N LEU A 835 17.11 -20.48 -27.31
CA LEU A 835 16.39 -20.35 -28.59
C LEU A 835 15.15 -21.25 -28.63
N ARG A 836 15.23 -22.44 -28.02
CA ARG A 836 14.09 -23.35 -27.90
C ARG A 836 12.97 -22.74 -27.04
N TRP A 837 13.30 -22.06 -25.94
CA TRP A 837 12.31 -21.35 -25.14
C TRP A 837 11.70 -20.19 -25.90
N GLN A 838 12.47 -19.41 -26.67
CA GLN A 838 11.96 -18.36 -27.54
C GLN A 838 10.99 -18.89 -28.62
N LEU A 839 11.25 -20.08 -29.16
CA LEU A 839 10.31 -20.74 -30.09
C LEU A 839 8.98 -21.09 -29.39
N TYR A 840 9.03 -21.56 -28.14
CA TYR A 840 7.80 -21.86 -27.41
C TYR A 840 6.93 -20.60 -27.14
N GLU A 841 7.52 -19.42 -27.04
CA GLU A 841 6.78 -18.14 -26.91
C GLU A 841 5.98 -17.79 -28.20
N VAL A 842 6.34 -18.36 -29.31
CA VAL A 842 5.73 -18.10 -30.62
C VAL A 842 4.74 -19.21 -31.02
N LEU A 843 4.73 -20.35 -30.33
CA LEU A 843 3.84 -21.46 -30.64
C LEU A 843 2.36 -21.08 -30.57
N PRO A 844 1.50 -21.67 -31.42
CA PRO A 844 0.05 -21.56 -31.27
C PRO A 844 -0.39 -22.05 -29.87
N ALA A 845 -1.38 -21.36 -29.29
CA ALA A 845 -1.84 -21.62 -27.92
C ALA A 845 -2.28 -23.09 -27.70
N GLU A 846 -2.92 -23.71 -28.68
CA GLU A 846 -3.33 -25.12 -28.62
C GLU A 846 -2.12 -26.07 -28.52
N ARG A 847 -1.06 -25.75 -29.28
CA ARG A 847 0.16 -26.55 -29.25
C ARG A 847 0.91 -26.40 -27.96
N LEU A 848 0.99 -25.17 -27.46
CA LEU A 848 1.58 -24.91 -26.13
C LEU A 848 0.79 -25.61 -25.02
N GLY A 849 -0.55 -25.60 -25.09
CA GLY A 849 -1.43 -26.34 -24.18
C GLY A 849 -1.16 -27.86 -24.17
N SER A 850 -0.93 -28.46 -25.36
CA SER A 850 -0.58 -29.87 -25.46
C SER A 850 0.78 -30.18 -24.83
N LEU A 851 1.77 -29.32 -25.00
CA LEU A 851 3.09 -29.47 -24.36
C LEU A 851 3.01 -29.30 -22.83
N VAL A 852 2.16 -28.42 -22.34
CA VAL A 852 1.86 -28.25 -20.92
C VAL A 852 1.25 -29.52 -20.36
N ALA A 853 0.22 -30.07 -21.01
CA ALA A 853 -0.46 -31.30 -20.56
C ALA A 853 0.49 -32.49 -20.47
N ASP A 854 1.44 -32.62 -21.40
CA ASP A 854 2.49 -33.64 -21.33
C ASP A 854 3.48 -33.37 -20.19
N ALA A 855 3.95 -32.14 -20.05
CA ALA A 855 4.91 -31.78 -19.03
C ALA A 855 4.35 -31.91 -17.60
N LEU A 856 3.06 -31.63 -17.39
CA LEU A 856 2.40 -31.82 -16.09
C LEU A 856 2.52 -33.28 -15.58
N ARG A 857 2.58 -34.25 -16.51
CA ARG A 857 2.72 -35.68 -16.18
C ARG A 857 4.18 -36.12 -16.04
N THR A 858 5.11 -35.49 -16.73
CA THR A 858 6.48 -36.02 -16.95
C THR A 858 7.59 -35.18 -16.34
N ASP A 859 7.43 -33.84 -16.30
CA ASP A 859 8.48 -32.90 -15.88
C ASP A 859 7.88 -31.64 -15.22
N PRO A 860 7.78 -31.61 -13.89
CA PRO A 860 7.23 -30.48 -13.15
C PRO A 860 7.92 -29.13 -13.41
N GLY A 861 9.24 -29.12 -13.57
CA GLY A 861 9.99 -27.89 -13.85
C GLY A 861 9.67 -27.29 -15.21
N ARG A 862 9.57 -28.16 -16.22
CA ARG A 862 9.15 -27.77 -17.58
C ARG A 862 7.69 -27.31 -17.60
N ALA A 863 6.80 -27.99 -16.88
CA ALA A 863 5.39 -27.62 -16.80
C ALA A 863 5.22 -26.21 -16.25
N ASN A 864 5.85 -25.88 -15.11
CA ASN A 864 5.77 -24.53 -14.52
C ASN A 864 6.29 -23.46 -15.46
N ARG A 865 7.38 -23.72 -16.19
CA ARG A 865 7.96 -22.77 -17.12
C ARG A 865 7.05 -22.54 -18.34
N LEU A 866 6.46 -23.61 -18.91
CA LEU A 866 5.50 -23.50 -20.02
C LEU A 866 4.22 -22.76 -19.60
N LEU A 867 3.70 -23.06 -18.40
CA LEU A 867 2.53 -22.37 -17.84
C LEU A 867 2.79 -20.87 -17.64
N GLY A 868 3.99 -20.49 -17.23
CA GLY A 868 4.39 -19.09 -17.08
C GLY A 868 4.47 -18.30 -18.41
N MET A 869 4.52 -18.99 -19.57
CA MET A 869 4.51 -18.39 -20.90
C MET A 869 3.09 -18.10 -21.42
N LEU A 870 2.07 -18.72 -20.83
CA LEU A 870 0.68 -18.48 -21.21
C LEU A 870 0.23 -17.12 -20.66
N THR A 871 0.15 -16.13 -21.56
CA THR A 871 -0.20 -14.74 -21.20
C THR A 871 -1.70 -14.47 -21.11
N GLN A 872 -2.54 -15.45 -21.49
CA GLN A 872 -3.99 -15.34 -21.46
C GLN A 872 -4.58 -16.17 -20.32
N ASP A 873 -5.80 -15.85 -19.90
CA ASP A 873 -6.56 -16.67 -18.96
C ASP A 873 -6.70 -18.11 -19.52
N TRP A 874 -6.45 -19.09 -18.67
CA TRP A 874 -6.49 -20.49 -19.08
C TRP A 874 -7.91 -20.96 -19.37
N SER A 875 -8.06 -21.83 -20.35
CA SER A 875 -9.35 -22.49 -20.59
C SER A 875 -9.78 -23.30 -19.34
N PRO A 876 -11.09 -23.55 -19.18
CA PRO A 876 -11.59 -24.39 -18.10
C PRO A 876 -10.94 -25.79 -18.08
N GLU A 877 -10.66 -26.37 -19.27
CA GLU A 877 -10.04 -27.69 -19.44
C GLU A 877 -8.59 -27.68 -18.93
N LEU A 878 -7.78 -26.68 -19.33
CA LEU A 878 -6.41 -26.53 -18.85
C LEU A 878 -6.39 -26.28 -17.35
N SER A 879 -7.25 -25.37 -16.86
CA SER A 879 -7.37 -25.10 -15.44
C SER A 879 -7.72 -26.35 -14.64
N GLY A 880 -8.61 -27.19 -15.15
CA GLY A 880 -8.97 -28.50 -14.58
C GLY A 880 -7.79 -29.45 -14.52
N ALA A 881 -7.06 -29.62 -15.63
CA ALA A 881 -5.88 -30.47 -15.72
C ALA A 881 -4.75 -30.04 -14.76
N VAL A 882 -4.58 -28.73 -14.57
CA VAL A 882 -3.61 -28.21 -13.61
C VAL A 882 -4.03 -28.52 -12.17
N VAL A 883 -5.32 -28.39 -11.82
CA VAL A 883 -5.82 -28.77 -10.48
C VAL A 883 -5.65 -30.28 -10.24
N ASP A 884 -5.86 -31.13 -11.26
CA ASP A 884 -5.58 -32.57 -11.15
C ASP A 884 -4.09 -32.85 -10.90
N ALA A 885 -3.21 -32.10 -11.59
CA ALA A 885 -1.77 -32.21 -11.33
C ALA A 885 -1.39 -31.71 -9.92
N VAL A 886 -2.04 -30.66 -9.41
CA VAL A 886 -1.84 -30.18 -8.03
C VAL A 886 -2.15 -31.27 -7.01
N ASP A 887 -3.25 -32.04 -7.19
CA ASP A 887 -3.58 -33.18 -6.32
C ASP A 887 -2.49 -34.27 -6.37
N VAL A 888 -2.11 -34.70 -7.59
CA VAL A 888 -1.07 -35.70 -7.77
C VAL A 888 0.26 -35.27 -7.15
N TRP A 889 0.69 -34.03 -7.38
CA TRP A 889 1.96 -33.55 -6.86
C TRP A 889 1.93 -33.28 -5.34
N ALA A 890 0.77 -32.94 -4.78
CA ALA A 890 0.61 -32.78 -3.34
C ALA A 890 0.75 -34.13 -2.60
N ARG A 891 0.27 -35.21 -3.19
CA ARG A 891 0.35 -36.59 -2.62
C ARG A 891 1.68 -37.28 -2.87
N ALA A 892 2.46 -36.89 -3.88
CA ALA A 892 3.72 -37.49 -4.23
C ALA A 892 4.78 -37.27 -3.13
N GLU A 893 5.41 -38.36 -2.64
CA GLU A 893 6.53 -38.30 -1.71
C GLU A 893 7.82 -37.86 -2.44
N GLY A 894 8.61 -36.95 -1.85
CA GLY A 894 9.91 -36.53 -2.38
C GLY A 894 10.10 -35.00 -2.62
N ARG A 895 11.08 -34.62 -3.49
CA ARG A 895 11.62 -33.29 -3.70
C ARG A 895 10.68 -32.27 -4.41
N ASN A 896 9.41 -32.61 -4.63
CA ASN A 896 8.50 -31.81 -5.48
C ASN A 896 7.80 -30.64 -4.78
N SER A 897 8.06 -30.37 -3.50
CA SER A 897 7.33 -29.33 -2.74
C SER A 897 7.51 -27.90 -3.31
N TRP A 898 8.70 -27.59 -3.83
CA TRP A 898 8.97 -26.30 -4.46
C TRP A 898 8.19 -26.14 -5.79
N TYR A 899 8.19 -27.18 -6.63
CA TYR A 899 7.44 -27.14 -7.88
C TYR A 899 5.93 -27.05 -7.66
N LEU A 900 5.41 -27.71 -6.63
CA LEU A 900 4.01 -27.62 -6.23
C LEU A 900 3.65 -26.21 -5.79
N ALA A 901 4.47 -25.58 -4.95
CA ALA A 901 4.23 -24.21 -4.48
C ALA A 901 4.21 -23.22 -5.66
N GLU A 902 5.14 -23.39 -6.61
CA GLU A 902 5.19 -22.56 -7.81
C GLU A 902 4.00 -22.82 -8.75
N LEU A 903 3.60 -24.09 -8.95
CA LEU A 903 2.40 -24.42 -9.70
C LEU A 903 1.15 -23.77 -9.09
N CYS A 904 0.98 -23.86 -7.76
CA CYS A 904 -0.12 -23.24 -7.05
C CYS A 904 -0.11 -21.72 -7.20
N ARG A 905 1.07 -21.08 -7.20
CA ARG A 905 1.20 -19.64 -7.39
C ARG A 905 0.76 -19.20 -8.79
N ILE A 906 1.25 -19.87 -9.84
CA ILE A 906 0.90 -19.59 -11.25
C ILE A 906 -0.59 -19.87 -11.47
N ALA A 907 -1.10 -21.00 -11.01
CA ALA A 907 -2.51 -21.35 -11.14
C ALA A 907 -3.44 -20.35 -10.41
N GLY A 908 -2.99 -19.80 -9.27
CA GLY A 908 -3.76 -18.82 -8.51
C GLY A 908 -4.14 -17.59 -9.33
N THR A 909 -3.26 -17.15 -10.22
CA THR A 909 -3.45 -15.92 -11.02
C THR A 909 -3.98 -16.16 -12.44
N ALA A 910 -3.82 -17.38 -12.98
CA ALA A 910 -4.15 -17.68 -14.37
C ALA A 910 -5.33 -18.68 -14.53
N ALA A 911 -5.57 -19.58 -13.57
CA ALA A 911 -6.66 -20.53 -13.68
C ALA A 911 -8.03 -19.89 -13.49
N THR A 912 -9.08 -20.53 -14.02
CA THR A 912 -10.45 -20.02 -13.87
C THR A 912 -10.87 -19.95 -12.40
N PRO A 913 -11.38 -18.79 -11.92
CA PRO A 913 -11.83 -18.64 -10.53
C PRO A 913 -12.98 -19.58 -10.12
N ALA A 914 -13.68 -20.16 -11.11
CA ALA A 914 -14.78 -21.11 -10.88
C ALA A 914 -14.33 -22.38 -10.13
N LEU A 915 -13.03 -22.70 -10.15
CA LEU A 915 -12.46 -23.87 -9.47
C LEU A 915 -12.17 -23.64 -7.97
N ALA A 916 -12.48 -22.47 -7.42
CA ALA A 916 -12.19 -22.14 -6.02
C ALA A 916 -12.75 -23.17 -5.02
N ASP A 917 -14.01 -23.56 -5.17
CA ASP A 917 -14.65 -24.54 -4.28
C ASP A 917 -14.01 -25.94 -4.43
N ARG A 918 -13.65 -26.35 -5.64
CA ARG A 918 -12.98 -27.63 -5.90
C ARG A 918 -11.61 -27.69 -5.22
N VAL A 919 -10.81 -26.63 -5.33
CA VAL A 919 -9.49 -26.56 -4.68
C VAL A 919 -9.61 -26.45 -3.17
N HIS A 920 -10.67 -25.82 -2.67
CA HIS A 920 -10.94 -25.80 -1.24
C HIS A 920 -11.24 -27.20 -0.69
N HIS A 921 -12.10 -27.96 -1.36
CA HIS A 921 -12.38 -29.37 -1.01
C HIS A 921 -11.12 -30.23 -1.07
N LEU A 922 -10.30 -30.07 -2.11
CA LEU A 922 -9.01 -30.76 -2.23
C LEU A 922 -8.10 -30.43 -1.03
N THR A 923 -8.04 -29.19 -0.59
CA THR A 923 -7.24 -28.79 0.58
C THR A 923 -7.68 -29.55 1.85
N ASP A 924 -9.00 -29.66 2.06
CA ASP A 924 -9.56 -30.37 3.21
C ASP A 924 -9.31 -31.90 3.12
N GLU A 925 -9.33 -32.47 1.93
CA GLU A 925 -9.01 -33.90 1.69
C GLU A 925 -7.54 -34.19 1.99
N LEU A 926 -6.61 -33.38 1.44
CA LEU A 926 -5.18 -33.53 1.69
C LEU A 926 -4.83 -33.41 3.18
N ALA A 927 -5.51 -32.53 3.90
CA ALA A 927 -5.34 -32.37 5.34
C ALA A 927 -5.85 -33.60 6.13
N ARG A 928 -6.98 -34.19 5.72
CA ARG A 928 -7.53 -35.43 6.32
C ARG A 928 -6.66 -36.64 6.05
N ASP A 929 -6.07 -36.71 4.87
CA ASP A 929 -5.21 -37.82 4.42
C ASP A 929 -3.78 -37.73 5.01
N GLY A 930 -3.50 -36.72 5.84
CA GLY A 930 -2.21 -36.57 6.54
C GLY A 930 -1.05 -36.13 5.65
N VAL A 931 -1.34 -35.48 4.52
CA VAL A 931 -0.32 -34.91 3.64
C VAL A 931 0.47 -33.81 4.37
N ASP A 932 1.75 -33.65 4.03
CA ASP A 932 2.66 -32.68 4.65
C ASP A 932 2.02 -31.28 4.78
N PRO A 933 2.05 -30.66 5.99
CA PRO A 933 1.39 -29.38 6.23
C PRO A 933 1.87 -28.22 5.34
N SER A 934 3.09 -28.27 4.83
CA SER A 934 3.60 -27.24 3.91
C SER A 934 2.93 -27.33 2.54
N ARG A 935 2.66 -28.55 2.05
CA ARG A 935 1.95 -28.79 0.79
C ARG A 935 0.47 -28.43 0.92
N VAL A 936 -0.18 -28.84 2.01
CA VAL A 936 -1.57 -28.45 2.31
C VAL A 936 -1.71 -26.93 2.34
N ARG A 937 -0.75 -26.21 2.93
CA ARG A 937 -0.74 -24.74 2.93
C ARG A 937 -0.62 -24.14 1.53
N ALA A 938 0.22 -24.72 0.66
CA ALA A 938 0.36 -24.24 -0.72
C ALA A 938 -0.96 -24.38 -1.50
N VAL A 939 -1.64 -25.53 -1.39
CA VAL A 939 -2.95 -25.75 -2.02
C VAL A 939 -4.03 -24.86 -1.40
N GLY A 940 -4.03 -24.69 -0.08
CA GLY A 940 -4.94 -23.77 0.62
C GLY A 940 -4.73 -22.30 0.21
N GLN A 941 -3.50 -21.92 -0.11
CA GLN A 941 -3.20 -20.58 -0.63
C GLN A 941 -3.74 -20.41 -2.06
N LEU A 942 -3.62 -21.41 -2.92
CA LEU A 942 -4.27 -21.44 -4.24
C LEU A 942 -5.80 -21.28 -4.11
N ALA A 943 -6.43 -22.05 -3.22
CA ALA A 943 -7.87 -21.94 -2.96
C ALA A 943 -8.27 -20.50 -2.54
N ALA A 944 -7.49 -19.89 -1.64
CA ALA A 944 -7.74 -18.54 -1.17
C ALA A 944 -7.61 -17.47 -2.29
N VAL A 945 -6.63 -17.62 -3.20
CA VAL A 945 -6.44 -16.71 -4.33
C VAL A 945 -7.58 -16.87 -5.33
N LEU A 946 -7.97 -18.09 -5.70
CA LEU A 946 -9.09 -18.32 -6.61
C LEU A 946 -10.41 -17.81 -6.06
N ALA A 947 -10.67 -18.02 -4.76
CA ALA A 947 -11.86 -17.48 -4.10
C ALA A 947 -11.85 -15.93 -4.13
N PHE A 948 -10.70 -15.31 -3.88
CA PHE A 948 -10.56 -13.86 -3.95
C PHE A 948 -10.84 -13.32 -5.37
N ARG A 949 -10.33 -13.99 -6.42
CA ARG A 949 -10.62 -13.64 -7.81
C ARG A 949 -12.09 -13.84 -8.17
N SER A 950 -12.70 -14.93 -7.69
CA SER A 950 -14.14 -15.16 -7.89
C SER A 950 -14.98 -13.99 -7.35
N GLU A 951 -14.63 -13.47 -6.18
CA GLU A 951 -15.31 -12.31 -5.60
C GLU A 951 -15.05 -11.04 -6.41
N ILE A 952 -13.80 -10.78 -6.87
CA ILE A 952 -13.51 -9.67 -7.78
C ILE A 952 -14.45 -9.70 -8.99
N HIS A 953 -14.60 -10.85 -9.64
CA HIS A 953 -15.45 -10.98 -10.83
C HIS A 953 -16.95 -10.76 -10.54
N LYS A 954 -17.42 -11.14 -9.34
CA LYS A 954 -18.83 -10.92 -8.93
C LYS A 954 -19.14 -9.45 -8.66
N GLU A 955 -18.16 -8.69 -8.19
CA GLU A 955 -18.31 -7.28 -7.81
C GLU A 955 -18.50 -6.35 -9.03
N PHE A 956 -18.14 -6.81 -10.23
CA PHE A 956 -18.32 -6.09 -11.50
C PHE A 956 -19.46 -6.64 -12.39
N ARG A 957 -20.25 -7.62 -11.90
CA ARG A 957 -21.46 -8.13 -12.60
C ARG A 957 -22.72 -7.34 -12.19
#